data_90521994ff1e3dfff29679de17f191de
#
_entry.id   90521994ff1e3dfff29679de17f191de
#
_cell.length_a   1.000
_cell.length_b   1.000
_cell.length_c   1.000
_cell.angle_alpha   90.00
_cell.angle_beta   90.00
_cell.angle_gamma   90.00
#
_symmetry.space_group_name_H-M   'P 1'
#
loop_
_entity.id
_entity.type
_entity.pdbx_description
1 polymer ?
#
loop_
_entity_poly.entity_id
_entity_poly.type
_entity_poly.pdbx_seq_one_letter_code
_entity_poly.pdbx_strand_id
1 'polypeptide(L)'
;MYRLFGIFAILTLLCISSTSGHDINYQFTSISVAEGLSQSTAQSILLDKKGKLWIGTKNGLNSYTGQNLKIFKSHPNDRYSLPSNHIIHLTQDSLNDIWISTRQGMVRYDETHGNFIPFNHDIIYSSLCINGGVLFGSENRIYKYDYQKRSFKAVCITPKGATDSDITKYRVQRIIAVSPKEVLIVTRRDGIYILNYPNMQLKRFFSCPNNILQGACLASNGYIYLSFWGQGLFCYEKTGKLIKQYTSNNSGLTNNYVLDIIEKKGYLWLATDGGGINRLELRNEKFSNLYHIAGDENSLPVNSITVLYKDSNECLWAGSVRGGVFNIKESYIRTYKDCPLGYNNGLSEKSVTSFYEEANGKLWIGTDGGGINLYDPQTGNFKHFSSTYGDKVISIAPVSEKELMVSVYTKGLFLFEKNTGIYRPFVIINDSINFRQCFYGYLPRAHRVTENKIYILSKELWVYNINNKKFSPIKNENNYQLQASVIAYCDKKISLAMNGNKVFRIINKNDSIDLLFQLDEKEVISAIDYDGINKIWVGTTTGMGYYDIKEKRYFKIRSQLFNDITALRYEPSSERIWICAQNQLFSYCIKENRFIQWNRSDGFYPNEIIFTYQQRAEKNSRYLYFGGIEGLVRINTDIPEPNEPDPEIALYSIELNGQPYTSGIDTQNIKVPWEHNALALRVYIKNKDIFQRVPFRYIIKGNVDKIIESYNPILDLSNLSTGKYRIEVACMTKDGNYTTPILLTNVHITPPWYKTDWFIILCCISLIGGGIAGIFIFNIKKEARIQKRLKEYRQYLNEKRIDFLIHINHELRTPLTLIYARITSASDTTITTTIQPSTTYEGNSRYGVGLEQFGGRL
;
A
#
# COMPACT_ATOMS: atom_id res chain seq x y z
N MET A 1 4.33 -39.11 -56.54
CA MET A 1 3.69 -39.42 -55.22
C MET A 1 4.62 -39.16 -54.01
N TYR A 2 5.88 -39.61 -54.08
CA TYR A 2 6.82 -39.37 -52.93
C TYR A 2 7.19 -37.89 -52.61
N ARG A 3 7.15 -36.96 -53.54
CA ARG A 3 7.41 -35.53 -53.34
C ARG A 3 6.22 -34.79 -52.69
N LEU A 4 5.01 -35.25 -52.89
CA LEU A 4 3.82 -34.72 -52.25
C LEU A 4 3.72 -35.17 -50.75
N PHE A 5 4.15 -36.40 -50.44
CA PHE A 5 4.21 -36.89 -49.06
C PHE A 5 5.28 -36.17 -48.21
N GLY A 6 6.44 -35.81 -48.82
CA GLY A 6 7.47 -35.04 -48.15
C GLY A 6 7.03 -33.63 -47.82
N ILE A 7 6.25 -32.98 -48.67
CA ILE A 7 5.74 -31.61 -48.41
C ILE A 7 4.61 -31.65 -47.38
N PHE A 8 3.77 -32.69 -47.37
CA PHE A 8 2.74 -32.85 -46.35
C PHE A 8 3.33 -33.17 -44.95
N ALA A 9 4.42 -33.94 -44.86
CA ALA A 9 5.14 -34.24 -43.64
C ALA A 9 5.89 -33.01 -43.11
N ILE A 10 6.43 -32.16 -43.99
CA ILE A 10 7.08 -30.89 -43.58
C ILE A 10 6.02 -29.85 -43.17
N LEU A 11 4.86 -29.81 -43.83
CA LEU A 11 3.75 -28.95 -43.44
C LEU A 11 3.08 -29.39 -42.12
N THR A 12 3.04 -30.70 -41.82
CA THR A 12 2.58 -31.19 -40.51
C THR A 12 3.60 -31.03 -39.40
N LEU A 13 4.91 -31.04 -39.73
CA LEU A 13 5.96 -30.72 -38.74
C LEU A 13 6.08 -29.19 -38.44
N LEU A 14 5.66 -28.34 -39.36
CA LEU A 14 5.57 -26.89 -39.17
C LEU A 14 4.29 -26.45 -38.47
N CYS A 15 3.28 -27.31 -38.34
CA CYS A 15 2.05 -27.04 -37.59
C CYS A 15 2.09 -27.55 -36.13
N ILE A 16 3.17 -28.20 -35.71
CA ILE A 16 3.46 -28.45 -34.29
C ILE A 16 4.44 -27.38 -33.78
N SER A 17 4.17 -26.12 -34.09
CA SER A 17 4.46 -25.09 -33.12
C SER A 17 3.43 -25.26 -32.02
N SER A 18 3.76 -26.08 -31.03
CA SER A 18 3.10 -26.05 -29.75
C SER A 18 3.09 -24.60 -29.31
N THR A 19 1.96 -23.92 -29.45
CA THR A 19 1.62 -22.80 -28.64
C THR A 19 1.66 -23.32 -27.21
N SER A 20 2.85 -23.28 -26.61
CA SER A 20 3.00 -23.42 -25.17
C SER A 20 2.10 -22.34 -24.58
N GLY A 21 0.93 -22.74 -24.06
CA GLY A 21 0.07 -21.85 -23.34
C GLY A 21 0.95 -21.19 -22.29
N HIS A 22 1.02 -19.86 -22.29
CA HIS A 22 1.71 -19.15 -21.25
C HIS A 22 1.12 -19.62 -19.93
N ASP A 23 1.91 -20.27 -19.08
CA ASP A 23 1.53 -20.56 -17.69
C ASP A 23 1.43 -19.23 -16.93
N ILE A 24 0.33 -18.51 -17.19
CA ILE A 24 0.01 -17.28 -16.52
C ILE A 24 -0.42 -17.66 -15.11
N ASN A 25 0.41 -17.32 -14.13
CA ASN A 25 0.01 -17.39 -12.73
C ASN A 25 -0.89 -16.19 -12.40
N TYR A 26 -1.76 -16.36 -11.43
CA TYR A 26 -2.57 -15.28 -10.90
C TYR A 26 -2.21 -15.03 -9.45
N GLN A 27 -2.13 -13.76 -9.10
CA GLN A 27 -1.99 -13.28 -7.73
C GLN A 27 -3.33 -12.77 -7.24
N PHE A 28 -3.68 -13.13 -6.00
CA PHE A 28 -4.91 -12.74 -5.33
C PHE A 28 -4.57 -11.90 -4.10
N THR A 29 -5.05 -10.66 -4.05
CA THR A 29 -4.90 -9.82 -2.86
C THR A 29 -6.27 -9.49 -2.31
N SER A 30 -6.52 -9.91 -1.07
CA SER A 30 -7.85 -9.90 -0.44
C SER A 30 -8.06 -8.71 0.48
N ILE A 31 -9.31 -8.26 0.57
CA ILE A 31 -9.84 -7.40 1.62
C ILE A 31 -10.96 -8.20 2.32
N SER A 32 -10.68 -8.67 3.50
CA SER A 32 -11.60 -9.49 4.30
C SER A 32 -12.01 -8.78 5.59
N VAL A 33 -12.70 -9.47 6.46
CA VAL A 33 -13.02 -8.96 7.80
C VAL A 33 -11.76 -8.72 8.63
N ALA A 34 -10.67 -9.45 8.37
CA ALA A 34 -9.39 -9.23 9.03
C ALA A 34 -8.80 -7.84 8.70
N GLU A 35 -9.01 -7.34 7.48
CA GLU A 35 -8.64 -5.99 7.07
C GLU A 35 -9.68 -4.93 7.43
N GLY A 36 -10.78 -5.32 8.11
CA GLY A 36 -11.79 -4.43 8.63
C GLY A 36 -13.09 -4.35 7.80
N LEU A 37 -13.30 -5.22 6.80
CA LEU A 37 -14.54 -5.25 6.02
C LEU A 37 -15.75 -5.52 6.94
N SER A 38 -16.85 -4.81 6.72
CA SER A 38 -18.06 -4.89 7.56
C SER A 38 -18.72 -6.28 7.60
N GLN A 39 -18.50 -7.09 6.55
CA GLN A 39 -18.91 -8.48 6.47
C GLN A 39 -18.18 -9.21 5.33
N SER A 40 -18.00 -10.52 5.48
CA SER A 40 -17.26 -11.37 4.53
C SER A 40 -17.96 -11.65 3.20
N THR A 41 -19.26 -11.38 3.08
CA THR A 41 -20.02 -11.61 1.83
C THR A 41 -20.16 -10.31 1.04
N ALA A 42 -19.44 -10.21 -0.06
CA ALA A 42 -19.54 -9.08 -0.98
C ALA A 42 -20.65 -9.32 -2.04
N GLN A 43 -21.48 -8.32 -2.26
CA GLN A 43 -22.59 -8.34 -3.21
C GLN A 43 -22.35 -7.48 -4.45
N SER A 44 -21.61 -6.38 -4.29
CA SER A 44 -21.31 -5.44 -5.37
C SER A 44 -19.97 -4.78 -5.12
N ILE A 45 -19.24 -4.50 -6.19
CA ILE A 45 -17.90 -3.89 -6.18
C ILE A 45 -17.90 -2.76 -7.20
N LEU A 46 -17.30 -1.63 -6.86
CA LEU A 46 -17.14 -0.50 -7.75
C LEU A 46 -15.82 0.23 -7.42
N LEU A 47 -14.93 0.36 -8.39
CA LEU A 47 -13.81 1.30 -8.31
C LEU A 47 -14.24 2.61 -8.96
N ASP A 48 -14.32 3.70 -8.17
CA ASP A 48 -14.71 4.99 -8.70
C ASP A 48 -13.56 5.67 -9.47
N LYS A 49 -13.89 6.69 -10.25
CA LYS A 49 -12.90 7.45 -11.03
C LYS A 49 -11.87 8.21 -10.18
N LYS A 50 -12.10 8.31 -8.88
CA LYS A 50 -11.15 8.88 -7.92
C LYS A 50 -10.20 7.81 -7.34
N GLY A 51 -10.39 6.52 -7.69
CA GLY A 51 -9.57 5.42 -7.22
C GLY A 51 -9.99 4.87 -5.85
N LYS A 52 -11.19 5.20 -5.36
CA LYS A 52 -11.76 4.58 -4.15
C LYS A 52 -12.52 3.31 -4.53
N LEU A 53 -12.23 2.21 -3.85
CA LEU A 53 -12.97 0.97 -4.00
C LEU A 53 -14.17 0.95 -3.06
N TRP A 54 -15.36 0.85 -3.63
CA TRP A 54 -16.60 0.72 -2.91
C TRP A 54 -17.05 -0.74 -2.89
N ILE A 55 -17.35 -1.26 -1.71
CA ILE A 55 -17.74 -2.67 -1.50
C ILE A 55 -19.07 -2.70 -0.78
N GLY A 56 -20.09 -3.20 -1.47
CA GLY A 56 -21.40 -3.46 -0.90
C GLY A 56 -21.47 -4.84 -0.26
N THR A 57 -21.84 -4.92 1.02
CA THR A 57 -22.04 -6.17 1.75
C THR A 57 -23.47 -6.29 2.23
N LYS A 58 -23.82 -7.42 2.87
CA LYS A 58 -25.11 -7.58 3.55
C LYS A 58 -25.19 -6.79 4.86
N ASN A 59 -24.09 -6.22 5.36
CA ASN A 59 -24.01 -5.50 6.64
C ASN A 59 -23.27 -4.17 6.55
N GLY A 60 -23.45 -3.43 5.48
CA GLY A 60 -22.94 -2.07 5.30
C GLY A 60 -22.26 -1.86 3.96
N LEU A 61 -22.05 -0.58 3.66
CA LEU A 61 -21.24 -0.11 2.55
C LEU A 61 -19.84 0.22 3.07
N ASN A 62 -18.81 -0.23 2.34
CA ASN A 62 -17.42 0.01 2.68
C ASN A 62 -16.75 0.83 1.59
N SER A 63 -15.90 1.77 1.96
CA SER A 63 -15.05 2.52 1.06
C SER A 63 -13.59 2.30 1.45
N TYR A 64 -12.77 1.82 0.51
CA TYR A 64 -11.38 1.48 0.72
C TYR A 64 -10.46 2.26 -0.22
N THR A 65 -9.37 2.81 0.31
CA THR A 65 -8.41 3.65 -0.42
C THR A 65 -6.98 3.09 -0.36
N GLY A 66 -6.83 1.78 -0.18
CA GLY A 66 -5.53 1.10 -0.08
C GLY A 66 -5.02 0.92 1.35
N GLN A 67 -5.34 1.82 2.27
CA GLN A 67 -4.92 1.71 3.68
C GLN A 67 -6.04 2.01 4.67
N ASN A 68 -7.02 2.83 4.24
CA ASN A 68 -8.14 3.23 5.09
C ASN A 68 -9.42 2.58 4.59
N LEU A 69 -10.11 1.88 5.49
CA LEU A 69 -11.42 1.32 5.25
C LEU A 69 -12.45 2.05 6.12
N LYS A 70 -13.40 2.72 5.45
CA LYS A 70 -14.50 3.43 6.10
C LYS A 70 -15.78 2.64 5.88
N ILE A 71 -16.52 2.38 6.97
CA ILE A 71 -17.79 1.65 6.96
C ILE A 71 -18.94 2.63 7.15
N PHE A 72 -19.95 2.52 6.28
CA PHE A 72 -21.21 3.25 6.38
C PHE A 72 -22.33 2.27 6.72
N LYS A 73 -23.12 2.64 7.71
CA LYS A 73 -24.29 1.85 8.18
C LYS A 73 -25.57 2.69 8.21
N SER A 74 -26.70 1.99 8.24
CA SER A 74 -28.00 2.58 8.48
C SER A 74 -28.15 2.98 9.94
N HIS A 75 -28.63 4.20 10.16
CA HIS A 75 -28.98 4.73 11.48
C HIS A 75 -30.47 5.14 11.46
N PRO A 76 -31.34 4.46 12.24
CA PRO A 76 -32.79 4.67 12.17
C PRO A 76 -33.26 6.11 12.36
N ASN A 77 -32.53 6.92 13.13
CA ASN A 77 -32.87 8.30 13.46
C ASN A 77 -32.15 9.34 12.57
N ASP A 78 -31.39 8.89 11.58
CA ASP A 78 -30.67 9.76 10.65
C ASP A 78 -31.16 9.58 9.23
N ARG A 79 -31.95 10.56 8.76
CA ARG A 79 -32.49 10.64 7.40
C ARG A 79 -31.43 10.59 6.30
N TYR A 80 -30.22 11.01 6.61
CA TYR A 80 -29.09 11.09 5.68
C TYR A 80 -28.14 9.88 5.78
N SER A 81 -28.50 8.87 6.57
CA SER A 81 -27.80 7.60 6.59
C SER A 81 -28.30 6.65 5.49
N LEU A 82 -27.68 5.48 5.36
CA LEU A 82 -28.16 4.44 4.44
C LEU A 82 -29.55 3.97 4.84
N PRO A 83 -30.50 3.75 3.89
CA PRO A 83 -31.80 3.21 4.20
C PRO A 83 -31.76 1.80 4.81
N SER A 84 -30.78 0.99 4.37
CA SER A 84 -30.56 -0.37 4.88
C SER A 84 -29.08 -0.75 4.79
N ASN A 85 -28.62 -1.59 5.72
CA ASN A 85 -27.27 -2.14 5.69
C ASN A 85 -27.03 -3.15 4.56
N HIS A 86 -28.11 -3.72 3.99
CA HIS A 86 -27.99 -4.69 2.92
C HIS A 86 -27.85 -3.98 1.56
N ILE A 87 -26.63 -3.90 1.07
CA ILE A 87 -26.31 -3.28 -0.22
C ILE A 87 -26.55 -4.32 -1.32
N ILE A 88 -27.26 -3.92 -2.37
CA ILE A 88 -27.61 -4.77 -3.52
C ILE A 88 -26.73 -4.46 -4.72
N HIS A 89 -26.58 -3.18 -5.07
CA HIS A 89 -25.87 -2.74 -6.27
C HIS A 89 -25.22 -1.39 -6.09
N LEU A 90 -24.09 -1.20 -6.76
CA LEU A 90 -23.31 0.04 -6.79
C LEU A 90 -23.07 0.46 -8.22
N THR A 91 -23.17 1.75 -8.51
CA THR A 91 -22.76 2.31 -9.80
C THR A 91 -22.28 3.74 -9.66
N GLN A 92 -21.44 4.18 -10.60
CA GLN A 92 -21.03 5.56 -10.74
C GLN A 92 -21.57 6.10 -12.06
N ASP A 93 -22.12 7.30 -12.04
CA ASP A 93 -22.61 7.94 -13.24
C ASP A 93 -21.55 8.81 -13.95
N SER A 94 -21.95 9.46 -15.03
CA SER A 94 -21.07 10.32 -15.83
C SER A 94 -20.62 11.60 -15.10
N LEU A 95 -21.37 12.05 -14.10
CA LEU A 95 -21.04 13.19 -13.24
C LEU A 95 -20.18 12.80 -12.04
N ASN A 96 -19.81 11.51 -11.94
CA ASN A 96 -19.06 10.88 -10.87
C ASN A 96 -19.85 10.71 -9.56
N ASP A 97 -21.17 10.88 -9.57
CA ASP A 97 -22.01 10.57 -8.44
C ASP A 97 -22.07 9.05 -8.19
N ILE A 98 -21.97 8.63 -6.93
CA ILE A 98 -22.08 7.22 -6.54
C ILE A 98 -23.51 6.93 -6.14
N TRP A 99 -24.12 5.96 -6.83
CA TRP A 99 -25.47 5.49 -6.57
C TRP A 99 -25.41 4.15 -5.85
N ILE A 100 -26.13 4.05 -4.74
CA ILE A 100 -26.15 2.88 -3.87
C ILE A 100 -27.59 2.36 -3.81
N SER A 101 -27.80 1.13 -4.27
CA SER A 101 -29.06 0.42 -4.07
C SER A 101 -28.97 -0.43 -2.81
N THR A 102 -29.94 -0.25 -1.93
CA THR A 102 -30.11 -1.05 -0.72
C THR A 102 -31.41 -1.85 -0.79
N ARG A 103 -31.64 -2.76 0.17
CA ARG A 103 -32.89 -3.51 0.23
C ARG A 103 -34.14 -2.64 0.53
N GLN A 104 -33.95 -1.38 0.92
CA GLN A 104 -35.04 -0.44 1.26
C GLN A 104 -35.01 0.81 0.40
N GLY A 105 -34.42 0.72 -0.80
CA GLY A 105 -34.39 1.82 -1.76
C GLY A 105 -33.00 2.26 -2.19
N MET A 106 -32.96 3.24 -3.07
CA MET A 106 -31.76 3.77 -3.70
C MET A 106 -31.42 5.14 -3.15
N VAL A 107 -30.13 5.37 -2.89
CA VAL A 107 -29.57 6.65 -2.45
C VAL A 107 -28.38 7.05 -3.32
N ARG A 108 -28.10 8.35 -3.34
CA ARG A 108 -26.88 8.92 -3.91
C ARG A 108 -25.98 9.41 -2.78
N TYR A 109 -24.69 9.08 -2.87
CA TYR A 109 -23.71 9.57 -1.93
C TYR A 109 -23.30 11.01 -2.26
N ASP A 110 -23.46 11.91 -1.30
CA ASP A 110 -22.96 13.29 -1.35
C ASP A 110 -21.60 13.33 -0.64
N GLU A 111 -20.54 13.38 -1.45
CA GLU A 111 -19.17 13.38 -0.93
C GLU A 111 -18.86 14.67 -0.15
N THR A 112 -19.48 15.79 -0.50
CA THR A 112 -19.21 17.08 0.14
C THR A 112 -19.62 17.09 1.60
N HIS A 113 -20.77 16.49 1.90
CA HIS A 113 -21.32 16.43 3.26
C HIS A 113 -21.12 15.07 3.93
N GLY A 114 -20.65 14.06 3.18
CA GLY A 114 -20.45 12.68 3.66
C GLY A 114 -21.75 11.92 3.94
N ASN A 115 -22.89 12.34 3.39
CA ASN A 115 -24.24 11.84 3.62
C ASN A 115 -24.87 11.18 2.39
N PHE A 116 -26.05 10.53 2.61
CA PHE A 116 -26.81 9.83 1.57
C PHE A 116 -28.12 10.55 1.30
N ILE A 117 -28.34 10.89 0.05
CA ILE A 117 -29.56 11.56 -0.39
C ILE A 117 -30.52 10.49 -0.93
N PRO A 118 -31.70 10.29 -0.33
CA PRO A 118 -32.68 9.30 -0.81
C PRO A 118 -33.33 9.75 -2.12
N PHE A 119 -33.48 8.80 -3.06
CA PHE A 119 -34.06 9.09 -4.37
C PHE A 119 -35.26 8.24 -4.72
N ASN A 120 -35.25 6.95 -4.42
CA ASN A 120 -36.31 6.02 -4.79
C ASN A 120 -36.40 4.89 -3.76
N HIS A 121 -37.60 4.38 -3.51
CA HIS A 121 -37.84 3.23 -2.65
C HIS A 121 -37.70 1.88 -3.38
N ASP A 122 -37.59 1.87 -4.70
CA ASP A 122 -37.40 0.65 -5.48
C ASP A 122 -35.99 0.08 -5.31
N ILE A 123 -35.89 -1.25 -5.25
CA ILE A 123 -34.62 -1.96 -5.23
C ILE A 123 -34.09 -2.02 -6.66
N ILE A 124 -32.86 -1.53 -6.85
CA ILE A 124 -32.16 -1.59 -8.12
C ILE A 124 -31.21 -2.78 -8.11
N TYR A 125 -31.31 -3.65 -9.10
CA TYR A 125 -30.50 -4.88 -9.22
C TYR A 125 -29.39 -4.77 -10.25
N SER A 126 -29.55 -3.86 -11.23
CA SER A 126 -28.57 -3.60 -12.27
C SER A 126 -28.66 -2.17 -12.74
N SER A 127 -27.55 -1.62 -13.21
CA SER A 127 -27.49 -0.30 -13.82
C SER A 127 -26.51 -0.28 -14.99
N LEU A 128 -26.65 0.71 -15.86
CA LEU A 128 -25.76 0.95 -17.00
C LEU A 128 -25.61 2.44 -17.25
N CYS A 129 -24.35 2.90 -17.30
CA CYS A 129 -24.05 4.24 -17.80
C CYS A 129 -23.89 4.19 -19.32
N ILE A 130 -24.67 5.00 -20.04
CA ILE A 130 -24.66 5.04 -21.50
C ILE A 130 -24.93 6.49 -21.95
N ASN A 131 -24.13 6.97 -22.93
CA ASN A 131 -24.27 8.31 -23.54
C ASN A 131 -24.42 9.45 -22.51
N GLY A 132 -23.66 9.41 -21.43
CA GLY A 132 -23.72 10.43 -20.38
C GLY A 132 -24.92 10.32 -19.44
N GLY A 133 -25.86 9.38 -19.67
CA GLY A 133 -26.99 9.10 -18.79
C GLY A 133 -26.81 7.80 -18.03
N VAL A 134 -27.70 7.52 -17.09
CA VAL A 134 -27.73 6.28 -16.33
C VAL A 134 -29.11 5.61 -16.39
N LEU A 135 -29.09 4.30 -16.64
CA LEU A 135 -30.27 3.42 -16.56
C LEU A 135 -30.21 2.59 -15.29
N PHE A 136 -31.35 2.40 -14.65
CA PHE A 136 -31.50 1.56 -13.47
C PHE A 136 -32.61 0.55 -13.70
N GLY A 137 -32.35 -0.71 -13.39
CA GLY A 137 -33.30 -1.81 -13.48
C GLY A 137 -33.78 -2.28 -12.13
N SER A 138 -35.11 -2.24 -11.93
CA SER A 138 -35.75 -2.67 -10.70
C SER A 138 -36.47 -4.01 -10.85
N GLU A 139 -37.41 -4.31 -9.96
CA GLU A 139 -38.20 -5.53 -9.96
C GLU A 139 -39.04 -5.70 -11.27
N ASN A 140 -39.56 -4.60 -11.80
CA ASN A 140 -40.40 -4.64 -13.04
C ASN A 140 -40.32 -3.36 -13.88
N ARG A 141 -39.35 -2.48 -13.58
CA ARG A 141 -39.22 -1.18 -14.26
C ARG A 141 -37.79 -0.89 -14.64
N ILE A 142 -37.65 -0.05 -15.66
CA ILE A 142 -36.37 0.55 -16.07
C ILE A 142 -36.54 2.05 -15.88
N TYR A 143 -35.62 2.63 -15.13
CA TYR A 143 -35.54 4.05 -14.87
C TYR A 143 -34.41 4.68 -15.67
N LYS A 144 -34.68 5.83 -16.29
CA LYS A 144 -33.68 6.74 -16.86
C LYS A 144 -33.65 7.99 -16.00
N TYR A 145 -32.49 8.36 -15.46
CA TYR A 145 -32.35 9.58 -14.68
C TYR A 145 -32.13 10.78 -15.60
N ASP A 146 -32.92 11.83 -15.39
CA ASP A 146 -32.81 13.13 -16.06
C ASP A 146 -32.09 14.10 -15.11
N TYR A 147 -30.85 14.46 -15.44
CA TYR A 147 -30.02 15.34 -14.60
C TYR A 147 -30.55 16.77 -14.53
N GLN A 148 -31.19 17.28 -15.61
CA GLN A 148 -31.72 18.64 -15.64
C GLN A 148 -32.94 18.77 -14.73
N LYS A 149 -33.85 17.80 -14.84
CA LYS A 149 -35.11 17.77 -14.06
C LYS A 149 -34.96 17.15 -12.69
N ARG A 150 -33.78 16.51 -12.39
CA ARG A 150 -33.53 15.71 -11.18
C ARG A 150 -34.66 14.70 -10.92
N SER A 151 -35.16 14.08 -11.97
CA SER A 151 -36.32 13.16 -11.92
C SER A 151 -36.06 11.92 -12.75
N PHE A 152 -36.85 10.87 -12.51
CA PHE A 152 -36.80 9.64 -13.24
C PHE A 152 -37.89 9.51 -14.28
N LYS A 153 -37.55 9.08 -15.50
CA LYS A 153 -38.48 8.56 -16.47
C LYS A 153 -38.48 7.03 -16.37
N ALA A 154 -39.63 6.42 -16.12
CA ALA A 154 -39.77 4.98 -15.97
C ALA A 154 -40.51 4.32 -17.14
N VAL A 155 -40.06 3.09 -17.49
CA VAL A 155 -40.78 2.19 -18.41
C VAL A 155 -41.05 0.90 -17.69
N CYS A 156 -42.30 0.45 -17.69
CA CYS A 156 -42.73 -0.79 -17.08
C CYS A 156 -42.47 -1.97 -18.07
N ILE A 157 -41.92 -3.07 -17.54
CA ILE A 157 -41.67 -4.29 -18.30
C ILE A 157 -42.88 -5.22 -18.25
N THR A 158 -43.64 -5.20 -17.14
CA THR A 158 -44.81 -6.04 -16.94
C THR A 158 -45.91 -5.72 -17.93
N PRO A 159 -46.58 -6.70 -18.56
CA PRO A 159 -47.81 -6.50 -19.33
C PRO A 159 -48.92 -5.93 -18.46
N LYS A 160 -49.84 -5.20 -19.09
CA LYS A 160 -51.04 -4.74 -18.42
C LYS A 160 -51.88 -5.95 -17.93
N GLY A 161 -52.23 -5.99 -16.64
CA GLY A 161 -53.00 -7.05 -16.04
C GLY A 161 -52.18 -8.21 -15.36
N ALA A 162 -50.87 -8.06 -15.29
CA ALA A 162 -50.01 -9.00 -14.53
C ALA A 162 -50.34 -8.93 -13.02
N THR A 163 -50.36 -10.09 -12.37
CA THR A 163 -50.57 -10.19 -10.90
C THR A 163 -49.29 -9.93 -10.12
N ASP A 164 -49.37 -9.56 -8.83
CA ASP A 164 -48.21 -9.31 -7.98
C ASP A 164 -47.27 -10.53 -7.88
N SER A 165 -47.79 -11.76 -7.98
CA SER A 165 -47.00 -12.98 -8.03
C SER A 165 -46.11 -13.09 -9.27
N ASP A 166 -46.50 -12.42 -10.35
CA ASP A 166 -45.75 -12.42 -11.62
C ASP A 166 -44.65 -11.38 -11.69
N ILE A 167 -44.70 -10.35 -10.87
CA ILE A 167 -43.75 -9.21 -10.89
C ILE A 167 -42.30 -9.69 -10.80
N THR A 168 -42.01 -10.68 -9.96
CA THR A 168 -40.62 -11.18 -9.76
C THR A 168 -40.01 -11.86 -10.98
N LYS A 169 -40.85 -12.27 -12.00
CA LYS A 169 -40.39 -12.82 -13.27
C LYS A 169 -39.67 -11.75 -14.08
N TYR A 170 -40.13 -10.50 -13.98
CA TYR A 170 -39.68 -9.36 -14.76
C TYR A 170 -38.52 -8.62 -14.13
N ARG A 171 -38.02 -9.05 -12.93
CA ARG A 171 -36.87 -8.44 -12.28
C ARG A 171 -35.70 -8.31 -13.26
N VAL A 172 -35.17 -7.10 -13.37
CA VAL A 172 -34.01 -6.80 -14.23
C VAL A 172 -32.72 -7.31 -13.59
N GLN A 173 -32.20 -8.43 -14.10
CA GLN A 173 -30.95 -9.03 -13.61
C GLN A 173 -29.69 -8.35 -14.16
N ARG A 174 -29.75 -7.97 -15.45
CA ARG A 174 -28.63 -7.28 -16.12
C ARG A 174 -29.14 -6.30 -17.15
N ILE A 175 -28.40 -5.21 -17.31
CA ILE A 175 -28.54 -4.24 -18.38
C ILE A 175 -27.22 -4.20 -19.15
N ILE A 176 -27.25 -4.46 -20.46
CA ILE A 176 -26.05 -4.63 -21.30
C ILE A 176 -26.14 -3.72 -22.51
N ALA A 177 -25.13 -2.87 -22.75
CA ALA A 177 -25.04 -2.06 -23.94
C ALA A 177 -24.76 -2.92 -25.17
N VAL A 178 -25.54 -2.77 -26.23
CA VAL A 178 -25.30 -3.38 -27.54
C VAL A 178 -24.69 -2.36 -28.49
N SER A 179 -25.25 -1.15 -28.46
CA SER A 179 -24.82 0.01 -29.23
C SER A 179 -25.14 1.30 -28.44
N PRO A 180 -24.68 2.45 -28.89
CA PRO A 180 -25.10 3.72 -28.26
C PRO A 180 -26.61 3.95 -28.21
N LYS A 181 -27.39 3.27 -29.03
CA LYS A 181 -28.83 3.41 -29.13
C LYS A 181 -29.65 2.25 -28.61
N GLU A 182 -29.04 1.08 -28.42
CA GLU A 182 -29.72 -0.16 -28.06
C GLU A 182 -29.10 -0.82 -26.84
N VAL A 183 -29.95 -1.27 -25.94
CA VAL A 183 -29.59 -1.90 -24.69
C VAL A 183 -30.39 -3.19 -24.51
N LEU A 184 -29.74 -4.27 -24.15
CA LEU A 184 -30.39 -5.50 -23.71
C LEU A 184 -30.79 -5.39 -22.25
N ILE A 185 -32.04 -5.69 -21.98
CA ILE A 185 -32.63 -5.83 -20.67
C ILE A 185 -32.86 -7.31 -20.42
N VAL A 186 -32.13 -7.87 -19.51
CA VAL A 186 -32.18 -9.29 -19.18
C VAL A 186 -33.00 -9.47 -17.92
N THR A 187 -34.12 -10.19 -17.99
CA THR A 187 -35.01 -10.40 -16.88
C THR A 187 -34.77 -11.75 -16.19
N ARG A 188 -35.25 -11.88 -14.97
CA ARG A 188 -34.98 -13.05 -14.11
C ARG A 188 -35.54 -14.37 -14.66
N ARG A 189 -36.78 -14.34 -15.25
CA ARG A 189 -37.49 -15.56 -15.73
C ARG A 189 -38.26 -15.38 -17.02
N ASP A 190 -38.43 -14.16 -17.49
CA ASP A 190 -39.32 -13.90 -18.64
C ASP A 190 -38.56 -13.88 -19.99
N GLY A 191 -37.29 -13.53 -20.00
CA GLY A 191 -36.48 -13.47 -21.20
C GLY A 191 -35.71 -12.18 -21.37
N ILE A 192 -35.34 -11.85 -22.58
CA ILE A 192 -34.54 -10.69 -22.94
C ILE A 192 -35.38 -9.70 -23.76
N TYR A 193 -35.19 -8.42 -23.48
CA TYR A 193 -35.79 -7.31 -24.19
C TYR A 193 -34.72 -6.42 -24.78
N ILE A 194 -35.04 -5.74 -25.90
CA ILE A 194 -34.25 -4.63 -26.43
C ILE A 194 -34.94 -3.33 -26.04
N LEU A 195 -34.21 -2.44 -25.40
CA LEU A 195 -34.62 -1.08 -25.12
C LEU A 195 -33.95 -0.12 -26.11
N ASN A 196 -34.74 0.63 -26.86
CA ASN A 196 -34.24 1.77 -27.60
C ASN A 196 -34.00 2.92 -26.61
N TYR A 197 -32.71 3.21 -26.34
CA TYR A 197 -32.33 4.14 -25.29
C TYR A 197 -32.84 5.57 -25.47
N PRO A 198 -32.77 6.19 -26.67
CA PRO A 198 -33.25 7.54 -26.85
C PRO A 198 -34.74 7.71 -26.51
N ASN A 199 -35.56 6.79 -27.00
CA ASN A 199 -37.03 6.89 -26.91
C ASN A 199 -37.61 6.14 -25.73
N MET A 200 -36.81 5.32 -25.01
CA MET A 200 -37.28 4.44 -23.95
C MET A 200 -38.37 3.47 -24.42
N GLN A 201 -38.29 2.98 -25.67
CA GLN A 201 -39.20 1.99 -26.20
C GLN A 201 -38.61 0.58 -25.96
N LEU A 202 -39.42 -0.26 -25.32
CA LEU A 202 -39.05 -1.65 -24.95
C LEU A 202 -39.74 -2.63 -25.90
N LYS A 203 -38.98 -3.57 -26.48
CA LYS A 203 -39.49 -4.65 -27.32
C LYS A 203 -38.94 -5.99 -26.81
N ARG A 204 -39.80 -6.99 -26.71
CA ARG A 204 -39.34 -8.35 -26.39
C ARG A 204 -38.43 -8.88 -27.51
N PHE A 205 -37.27 -9.40 -27.12
CA PHE A 205 -36.29 -9.89 -28.08
C PHE A 205 -36.44 -11.39 -28.27
N PHE A 206 -36.25 -12.17 -27.21
CA PHE A 206 -36.57 -13.61 -27.18
C PHE A 206 -36.90 -14.09 -25.77
N SER A 207 -37.60 -15.24 -25.69
CA SER A 207 -37.95 -15.90 -24.44
C SER A 207 -36.82 -16.82 -24.02
N CYS A 208 -36.53 -16.85 -22.73
CA CYS A 208 -35.65 -17.84 -22.12
C CYS A 208 -36.47 -19.00 -21.51
N PRO A 209 -35.82 -20.16 -21.25
CA PRO A 209 -36.42 -21.18 -20.40
C PRO A 209 -36.93 -20.57 -19.08
N ASN A 210 -38.02 -21.08 -18.52
CA ASN A 210 -38.63 -20.58 -17.26
C ASN A 210 -37.76 -20.90 -16.01
N ASN A 211 -36.46 -20.62 -16.10
CA ASN A 211 -35.43 -20.85 -15.11
C ASN A 211 -34.91 -19.54 -14.60
N ILE A 212 -34.34 -19.56 -13.37
CA ILE A 212 -33.78 -18.36 -12.73
C ILE A 212 -32.47 -17.97 -13.43
N LEU A 213 -32.47 -16.87 -14.17
CA LEU A 213 -31.30 -16.30 -14.78
C LEU A 213 -30.45 -15.58 -13.72
N GLN A 214 -29.15 -15.78 -13.75
CA GLN A 214 -28.17 -15.19 -12.82
C GLN A 214 -27.23 -14.19 -13.52
N GLY A 215 -26.44 -14.65 -14.44
CA GLY A 215 -25.44 -13.86 -15.15
C GLY A 215 -25.77 -13.74 -16.64
N ALA A 216 -25.34 -12.66 -17.26
CA ALA A 216 -25.48 -12.43 -18.69
C ALA A 216 -24.30 -11.57 -19.21
N CYS A 217 -23.81 -11.90 -20.40
CA CYS A 217 -22.74 -11.18 -21.08
C CYS A 217 -22.96 -11.22 -22.59
N LEU A 218 -22.82 -10.09 -23.27
CA LEU A 218 -22.66 -10.02 -24.71
C LEU A 218 -21.14 -10.04 -25.00
N ALA A 219 -20.67 -11.10 -25.57
CA ALA A 219 -19.24 -11.29 -25.79
C ALA A 219 -18.77 -10.68 -27.13
N SER A 220 -17.47 -10.43 -27.23
CA SER A 220 -16.81 -9.85 -28.41
C SER A 220 -16.96 -10.69 -29.67
N ASN A 221 -17.18 -12.02 -29.54
CA ASN A 221 -17.52 -12.92 -30.65
C ASN A 221 -18.96 -12.75 -31.15
N GLY A 222 -19.73 -11.87 -30.57
CA GLY A 222 -21.10 -11.53 -30.95
C GLY A 222 -22.19 -12.44 -30.40
N TYR A 223 -21.83 -13.46 -29.59
CA TYR A 223 -22.79 -14.32 -28.90
C TYR A 223 -23.23 -13.75 -27.56
N ILE A 224 -24.47 -14.10 -27.14
CA ILE A 224 -25.02 -13.77 -25.82
C ILE A 224 -24.85 -15.00 -24.92
N TYR A 225 -24.12 -14.86 -23.86
CA TYR A 225 -23.93 -15.89 -22.86
C TYR A 225 -24.81 -15.63 -21.63
N LEU A 226 -25.59 -16.64 -21.25
CA LEU A 226 -26.54 -16.59 -20.16
C LEU A 226 -26.26 -17.74 -19.19
N SER A 227 -26.32 -17.50 -17.89
CA SER A 227 -26.30 -18.56 -16.90
C SER A 227 -27.63 -18.68 -16.18
N PHE A 228 -28.10 -19.93 -16.01
CA PHE A 228 -29.28 -20.24 -15.26
C PHE A 228 -28.93 -21.03 -14.00
N TRP A 229 -29.66 -20.80 -12.93
CA TRP A 229 -29.46 -21.43 -11.63
C TRP A 229 -29.37 -22.97 -11.73
N GLY A 230 -28.19 -23.53 -11.41
CA GLY A 230 -27.95 -24.97 -11.44
C GLY A 230 -27.85 -25.63 -12.82
N GLN A 231 -27.90 -24.84 -13.92
CA GLN A 231 -27.91 -25.39 -15.30
C GLN A 231 -26.65 -25.05 -16.13
N GLY A 232 -25.69 -24.38 -15.56
CA GLY A 232 -24.45 -23.99 -16.23
C GLY A 232 -24.60 -22.76 -17.12
N LEU A 233 -23.86 -22.74 -18.23
CA LEU A 233 -23.72 -21.63 -19.15
C LEU A 233 -24.34 -21.96 -20.51
N PHE A 234 -25.12 -21.05 -21.06
CA PHE A 234 -25.79 -21.16 -22.34
C PHE A 234 -25.24 -20.11 -23.31
N CYS A 235 -24.98 -20.48 -24.54
CA CYS A 235 -24.56 -19.62 -25.62
C CYS A 235 -25.67 -19.47 -26.67
N TYR A 236 -26.08 -18.22 -26.89
CA TYR A 236 -27.14 -17.85 -27.86
C TYR A 236 -26.59 -16.97 -28.96
N GLU A 237 -27.10 -17.15 -30.18
CA GLU A 237 -26.99 -16.14 -31.24
C GLU A 237 -27.82 -14.88 -30.88
N LYS A 238 -27.52 -13.78 -31.57
CA LYS A 238 -28.34 -12.54 -31.45
C LYS A 238 -29.78 -12.75 -31.97
N THR A 239 -30.04 -13.80 -32.70
CA THR A 239 -31.40 -14.21 -33.14
C THR A 239 -32.23 -14.84 -32.04
N GLY A 240 -31.61 -15.22 -30.90
CA GLY A 240 -32.24 -15.99 -29.82
C GLY A 240 -32.14 -17.49 -30.00
N LYS A 241 -31.42 -17.98 -31.02
CA LYS A 241 -31.18 -19.42 -31.23
C LYS A 241 -30.14 -19.92 -30.26
N LEU A 242 -30.45 -20.98 -29.52
CA LEU A 242 -29.48 -21.67 -28.65
C LEU A 242 -28.47 -22.42 -29.51
N ILE A 243 -27.17 -22.14 -29.28
CA ILE A 243 -26.04 -22.76 -29.96
C ILE A 243 -25.47 -23.90 -29.12
N LYS A 244 -25.23 -23.64 -27.83
CA LYS A 244 -24.54 -24.61 -26.96
C LYS A 244 -24.88 -24.38 -25.50
N GLN A 245 -24.85 -25.45 -24.74
CA GLN A 245 -24.89 -25.45 -23.28
C GLN A 245 -23.62 -26.08 -22.73
N TYR A 246 -22.96 -25.41 -21.78
CA TYR A 246 -21.81 -25.89 -21.05
C TYR A 246 -22.21 -26.24 -19.62
N THR A 247 -21.93 -27.47 -19.22
CA THR A 247 -22.19 -27.99 -17.87
C THR A 247 -20.96 -28.72 -17.35
N SER A 248 -20.91 -28.98 -16.06
CA SER A 248 -19.85 -29.78 -15.44
C SER A 248 -19.72 -31.20 -16.00
N ASN A 249 -20.76 -31.71 -16.65
CA ASN A 249 -20.77 -33.04 -17.23
C ASN A 249 -20.29 -33.10 -18.69
N ASN A 250 -20.42 -31.99 -19.43
CA ASN A 250 -20.12 -31.97 -20.88
C ASN A 250 -19.00 -31.00 -21.28
N SER A 251 -18.41 -30.30 -20.32
CA SER A 251 -17.37 -29.30 -20.53
C SER A 251 -16.39 -29.26 -19.36
N GLY A 252 -15.38 -28.37 -19.44
CA GLY A 252 -14.46 -28.11 -18.33
C GLY A 252 -15.02 -27.19 -17.24
N LEU A 253 -16.32 -26.88 -17.23
CA LEU A 253 -16.95 -26.11 -16.19
C LEU A 253 -16.95 -26.91 -14.87
N THR A 254 -16.47 -26.29 -13.78
CA THR A 254 -16.31 -26.98 -12.49
C THR A 254 -17.62 -27.09 -11.68
N ASN A 255 -18.57 -26.18 -11.92
CA ASN A 255 -19.85 -26.15 -11.20
C ASN A 255 -20.94 -25.49 -12.06
N ASN A 256 -22.16 -26.06 -12.03
CA ASN A 256 -23.31 -25.57 -12.78
C ASN A 256 -23.99 -24.32 -12.19
N TYR A 257 -23.64 -23.92 -10.96
CA TYR A 257 -24.13 -22.68 -10.34
C TYR A 257 -23.23 -21.51 -10.74
N VAL A 258 -23.40 -21.00 -11.97
CA VAL A 258 -22.68 -19.83 -12.48
C VAL A 258 -23.46 -18.57 -12.07
N LEU A 259 -22.88 -17.74 -11.20
CA LEU A 259 -23.53 -16.58 -10.59
C LEU A 259 -23.30 -15.28 -11.34
N ASP A 260 -22.16 -15.12 -11.98
CA ASP A 260 -21.80 -13.92 -12.75
C ASP A 260 -20.90 -14.24 -13.94
N ILE A 261 -20.92 -13.39 -14.98
CA ILE A 261 -20.19 -13.57 -16.22
C ILE A 261 -19.60 -12.23 -16.67
N ILE A 262 -18.30 -12.21 -16.92
CA ILE A 262 -17.61 -11.03 -17.49
C ILE A 262 -16.68 -11.49 -18.62
N GLU A 263 -16.53 -10.66 -19.65
CA GLU A 263 -15.49 -10.84 -20.67
C GLU A 263 -14.26 -9.97 -20.40
N LYS A 264 -13.08 -10.59 -20.51
CA LYS A 264 -11.80 -9.89 -20.49
C LYS A 264 -10.80 -10.58 -21.40
N LYS A 265 -10.19 -9.83 -22.35
CA LYS A 265 -9.11 -10.28 -23.25
C LYS A 265 -9.45 -11.58 -24.00
N GLY A 266 -10.69 -11.73 -24.50
CA GLY A 266 -11.12 -12.91 -25.25
C GLY A 266 -11.44 -14.15 -24.41
N TYR A 267 -11.52 -13.99 -23.09
CA TYR A 267 -11.96 -15.03 -22.14
C TYR A 267 -13.25 -14.61 -21.44
N LEU A 268 -14.21 -15.53 -21.33
CA LEU A 268 -15.28 -15.38 -20.37
C LEU A 268 -14.81 -15.86 -19.00
N TRP A 269 -14.95 -14.99 -18.03
CA TRP A 269 -14.71 -15.28 -16.63
C TRP A 269 -16.04 -15.56 -15.94
N LEU A 270 -16.15 -16.71 -15.33
CA LEU A 270 -17.40 -17.25 -14.76
C LEU A 270 -17.23 -17.42 -13.27
N ALA A 271 -17.97 -16.64 -12.49
CA ALA A 271 -18.06 -16.83 -11.05
C ALA A 271 -18.97 -18.01 -10.72
N THR A 272 -18.51 -18.96 -9.94
CA THR A 272 -19.33 -20.13 -9.57
C THR A 272 -19.48 -20.28 -8.06
N ASP A 273 -20.56 -20.88 -7.62
CA ASP A 273 -20.80 -21.21 -6.21
C ASP A 273 -20.16 -22.57 -5.84
N GLY A 274 -18.97 -22.52 -5.26
CA GLY A 274 -18.20 -23.70 -4.83
C GLY A 274 -17.23 -24.26 -5.89
N GLY A 275 -17.29 -23.82 -7.15
CA GLY A 275 -16.38 -24.26 -8.22
C GLY A 275 -15.27 -23.28 -8.56
N GLY A 276 -15.07 -22.24 -7.76
CA GLY A 276 -14.07 -21.20 -8.02
C GLY A 276 -14.43 -20.28 -9.19
N ILE A 277 -13.42 -19.85 -9.94
CA ILE A 277 -13.56 -19.04 -11.16
C ILE A 277 -13.18 -19.90 -12.36
N ASN A 278 -14.08 -20.01 -13.31
CA ASN A 278 -13.82 -20.69 -14.59
C ASN A 278 -13.56 -19.68 -15.68
N ARG A 279 -12.60 -19.97 -16.55
CA ARG A 279 -12.26 -19.14 -17.72
C ARG A 279 -12.52 -19.98 -18.97
N LEU A 280 -13.39 -19.47 -19.83
CA LEU A 280 -13.67 -20.06 -21.15
C LEU A 280 -12.99 -19.20 -22.21
N GLU A 281 -12.03 -19.74 -22.93
CA GLU A 281 -11.41 -19.09 -24.08
C GLU A 281 -12.38 -19.09 -25.26
N LEU A 282 -12.74 -17.89 -25.76
CA LEU A 282 -13.74 -17.74 -26.83
C LEU A 282 -13.29 -18.27 -28.18
N ARG A 283 -11.97 -18.39 -28.41
CA ARG A 283 -11.41 -18.81 -29.70
C ARG A 283 -11.45 -20.33 -29.88
N ASN A 284 -11.13 -21.09 -28.86
CA ASN A 284 -10.98 -22.56 -28.94
C ASN A 284 -11.89 -23.32 -27.98
N GLU A 285 -12.73 -22.62 -27.26
CA GLU A 285 -13.69 -23.14 -26.28
C GLU A 285 -13.05 -23.99 -25.14
N LYS A 286 -11.77 -23.73 -24.83
CA LYS A 286 -11.10 -24.42 -23.75
C LYS A 286 -11.41 -23.74 -22.41
N PHE A 287 -11.68 -24.58 -21.41
CA PHE A 287 -11.79 -24.15 -20.02
C PHE A 287 -10.45 -24.22 -19.30
N SER A 288 -10.18 -23.22 -18.46
CA SER A 288 -9.17 -23.25 -17.41
C SER A 288 -9.80 -22.75 -16.12
N ASN A 289 -9.37 -23.29 -14.99
CA ASN A 289 -10.06 -23.11 -13.72
C ASN A 289 -9.12 -22.61 -12.66
N LEU A 290 -9.58 -21.63 -11.87
CA LEU A 290 -8.91 -21.10 -10.68
C LEU A 290 -9.76 -21.50 -9.47
N TYR A 291 -9.14 -22.18 -8.50
CA TYR A 291 -9.82 -22.63 -7.29
C TYR A 291 -8.91 -22.55 -6.07
N HIS A 292 -9.51 -22.61 -4.91
CA HIS A 292 -8.81 -22.63 -3.64
C HIS A 292 -8.06 -23.93 -3.45
N ILE A 293 -6.77 -23.85 -3.15
CA ILE A 293 -5.91 -24.97 -2.81
C ILE A 293 -5.41 -24.75 -1.37
N ALA A 294 -5.70 -25.68 -0.49
CA ALA A 294 -5.27 -25.59 0.92
C ALA A 294 -3.74 -25.51 1.00
N GLY A 295 -3.23 -24.53 1.76
CA GLY A 295 -1.80 -24.29 1.92
C GLY A 295 -1.11 -23.56 0.78
N ASP A 296 -1.83 -23.16 -0.30
CA ASP A 296 -1.28 -22.34 -1.37
C ASP A 296 -1.84 -20.91 -1.31
N GLU A 297 -1.05 -19.98 -0.77
CA GLU A 297 -1.43 -18.56 -0.68
C GLU A 297 -1.58 -17.88 -2.06
N ASN A 298 -1.10 -18.51 -3.15
CA ASN A 298 -1.27 -18.03 -4.50
C ASN A 298 -2.51 -18.60 -5.20
N SER A 299 -3.30 -19.39 -4.50
CA SER A 299 -4.59 -19.90 -4.97
C SER A 299 -5.74 -18.96 -4.62
N LEU A 300 -6.94 -19.20 -5.19
CA LEU A 300 -8.13 -18.43 -4.81
C LEU A 300 -8.33 -18.46 -3.28
N PRO A 301 -8.71 -17.34 -2.65
CA PRO A 301 -9.02 -17.32 -1.22
C PRO A 301 -10.16 -18.27 -0.83
N VAL A 302 -11.18 -18.41 -1.69
CA VAL A 302 -12.33 -19.31 -1.52
C VAL A 302 -12.93 -19.72 -2.86
N ASN A 303 -13.71 -20.83 -2.89
CA ASN A 303 -14.32 -21.34 -4.12
C ASN A 303 -15.72 -20.79 -4.42
N SER A 304 -16.37 -20.09 -3.49
CA SER A 304 -17.73 -19.57 -3.70
C SER A 304 -17.67 -18.09 -4.05
N ILE A 305 -17.79 -17.78 -5.33
CA ILE A 305 -17.64 -16.43 -5.93
C ILE A 305 -19.02 -15.90 -6.30
N THR A 306 -19.36 -14.70 -5.81
CA THR A 306 -20.69 -14.09 -5.97
C THR A 306 -20.79 -13.13 -7.13
N VAL A 307 -19.74 -12.34 -7.36
CA VAL A 307 -19.72 -11.24 -8.33
C VAL A 307 -18.33 -11.06 -8.89
N LEU A 308 -18.26 -10.70 -10.17
CA LEU A 308 -17.06 -10.26 -10.85
C LEU A 308 -17.22 -8.79 -11.24
N TYR A 309 -16.16 -8.03 -11.17
CA TYR A 309 -16.14 -6.64 -11.58
C TYR A 309 -14.84 -6.33 -12.34
N LYS A 310 -14.96 -5.71 -13.50
CA LYS A 310 -13.82 -5.22 -14.28
C LYS A 310 -13.80 -3.71 -14.17
N ASP A 311 -12.70 -3.18 -13.65
CA ASP A 311 -12.53 -1.74 -13.47
C ASP A 311 -12.05 -1.05 -14.76
N SER A 312 -11.93 0.28 -14.70
CA SER A 312 -11.49 1.11 -15.84
C SER A 312 -10.04 0.84 -16.27
N ASN A 313 -9.23 0.22 -15.42
CA ASN A 313 -7.84 -0.14 -15.69
C ASN A 313 -7.72 -1.60 -16.17
N GLU A 314 -8.84 -2.22 -16.55
CA GLU A 314 -8.92 -3.64 -16.93
C GLU A 314 -8.50 -4.61 -15.80
N CYS A 315 -8.40 -4.16 -14.54
CA CYS A 315 -8.19 -5.05 -13.41
C CYS A 315 -9.48 -5.80 -13.08
N LEU A 316 -9.36 -7.09 -12.78
CA LEU A 316 -10.50 -7.94 -12.43
C LEU A 316 -10.58 -8.08 -10.91
N TRP A 317 -11.77 -7.85 -10.39
CA TRP A 317 -12.14 -7.99 -8.99
C TRP A 317 -13.17 -9.11 -8.84
N ALA A 318 -13.08 -9.84 -7.74
CA ALA A 318 -14.07 -10.84 -7.37
C ALA A 318 -14.58 -10.63 -5.95
N GLY A 319 -15.88 -10.72 -5.78
CA GLY A 319 -16.54 -10.81 -4.48
C GLY A 319 -16.91 -12.25 -4.17
N SER A 320 -16.86 -12.62 -2.91
CA SER A 320 -17.08 -13.98 -2.47
C SER A 320 -18.08 -14.08 -1.31
N VAL A 321 -18.49 -15.31 -0.98
CA VAL A 321 -19.43 -15.56 0.13
C VAL A 321 -18.75 -15.41 1.50
N ARG A 322 -17.49 -15.83 1.65
CA ARG A 322 -16.80 -15.86 2.95
C ARG A 322 -15.37 -15.28 2.93
N GLY A 323 -14.82 -14.97 1.76
CA GLY A 323 -13.45 -14.46 1.59
C GLY A 323 -13.36 -12.95 1.37
N GLY A 324 -14.48 -12.20 1.48
CA GLY A 324 -14.48 -10.77 1.18
C GLY A 324 -14.37 -10.48 -0.32
N VAL A 325 -13.56 -9.49 -0.65
CA VAL A 325 -13.26 -9.06 -2.03
C VAL A 325 -11.77 -9.25 -2.29
N PHE A 326 -11.42 -9.65 -3.49
CA PHE A 326 -10.02 -9.73 -3.91
C PHE A 326 -9.86 -9.30 -5.37
N ASN A 327 -8.68 -8.76 -5.69
CA ASN A 327 -8.29 -8.52 -7.06
C ASN A 327 -7.64 -9.78 -7.65
N ILE A 328 -7.66 -9.87 -8.98
CA ILE A 328 -7.06 -10.96 -9.76
C ILE A 328 -6.09 -10.34 -10.74
N LYS A 329 -4.79 -10.48 -10.46
CA LYS A 329 -3.71 -9.90 -11.27
C LYS A 329 -2.87 -11.02 -11.90
N GLU A 330 -2.51 -10.87 -13.17
CA GLU A 330 -1.52 -11.74 -13.80
C GLU A 330 -0.17 -11.54 -13.12
N SER A 331 0.50 -12.62 -12.73
CA SER A 331 1.80 -12.60 -12.08
C SER A 331 2.83 -13.47 -12.79
N TYR A 332 4.02 -12.94 -12.94
CA TYR A 332 5.18 -13.64 -13.48
C TYR A 332 6.13 -14.12 -12.38
N ILE A 333 5.84 -13.74 -11.13
CA ILE A 333 6.59 -14.12 -9.93
C ILE A 333 5.68 -15.00 -9.08
N ARG A 334 6.21 -16.11 -8.57
CA ARG A 334 5.49 -16.99 -7.64
C ARG A 334 6.40 -17.44 -6.51
N THR A 335 5.91 -17.30 -5.28
CA THR A 335 6.59 -17.78 -4.08
C THR A 335 5.93 -19.07 -3.61
N TYR A 336 6.71 -20.16 -3.49
CA TYR A 336 6.28 -21.45 -2.96
C TYR A 336 6.74 -21.58 -1.52
N LYS A 337 5.81 -21.80 -0.61
CA LYS A 337 6.04 -22.09 0.80
C LYS A 337 5.89 -23.60 1.09
N ASP A 338 6.03 -23.99 2.33
CA ASP A 338 5.70 -25.34 2.78
C ASP A 338 4.21 -25.64 2.65
N CYS A 339 3.89 -26.88 2.39
CA CYS A 339 2.52 -27.36 2.30
C CYS A 339 2.22 -28.36 3.43
N PRO A 340 0.93 -28.48 3.85
CA PRO A 340 0.52 -29.49 4.82
C PRO A 340 0.87 -30.91 4.35
N LEU A 341 1.10 -31.81 5.30
CA LEU A 341 1.37 -33.22 5.01
C LEU A 341 0.29 -33.83 4.14
N GLY A 342 0.72 -34.55 3.10
CA GLY A 342 -0.18 -35.21 2.13
C GLY A 342 -0.52 -34.33 0.92
N TYR A 343 -0.13 -33.07 0.87
CA TYR A 343 -0.22 -32.22 -0.31
C TYR A 343 1.13 -32.17 -1.07
N ASN A 344 1.06 -31.84 -2.33
CA ASN A 344 2.23 -31.77 -3.24
C ASN A 344 2.36 -30.44 -3.99
N ASN A 345 1.71 -29.39 -3.50
CA ASN A 345 1.67 -28.07 -4.10
C ASN A 345 2.69 -27.07 -3.50
N GLY A 346 3.53 -27.53 -2.58
CA GLY A 346 4.54 -26.72 -1.90
C GLY A 346 5.74 -27.54 -1.47
N LEU A 347 6.65 -26.92 -0.73
CA LEU A 347 7.84 -27.51 -0.17
C LEU A 347 7.51 -28.40 1.05
N SER A 348 8.43 -29.30 1.41
CA SER A 348 8.37 -30.04 2.69
C SER A 348 8.73 -29.16 3.89
N GLU A 349 9.54 -28.12 3.69
CA GLU A 349 9.94 -27.09 4.64
C GLU A 349 10.23 -25.81 3.88
N LYS A 350 9.77 -24.68 4.37
CA LYS A 350 9.86 -23.39 3.66
C LYS A 350 11.29 -22.87 3.47
N SER A 351 12.21 -23.15 4.39
CA SER A 351 13.58 -22.64 4.31
C SER A 351 14.40 -23.39 3.25
N VAL A 352 14.64 -22.74 2.11
CA VAL A 352 15.40 -23.28 0.97
C VAL A 352 16.88 -22.96 1.14
N THR A 353 17.73 -23.99 1.13
CA THR A 353 19.17 -23.88 1.33
C THR A 353 20.01 -24.14 0.07
N SER A 354 19.45 -24.88 -0.88
CA SER A 354 20.14 -25.23 -2.13
C SER A 354 19.17 -25.70 -3.21
N PHE A 355 19.59 -25.60 -4.48
CA PHE A 355 18.83 -26.18 -5.59
C PHE A 355 19.72 -26.47 -6.83
N TYR A 356 19.24 -27.40 -7.64
CA TYR A 356 19.85 -27.77 -8.92
C TYR A 356 18.75 -27.99 -9.97
N GLU A 357 18.84 -27.32 -11.12
CA GLU A 357 17.90 -27.45 -12.26
C GLU A 357 18.45 -28.44 -13.29
N GLU A 358 17.66 -29.46 -13.63
CA GLU A 358 17.96 -30.40 -14.70
C GLU A 358 17.67 -29.80 -16.10
N ALA A 359 18.23 -30.42 -17.15
CA ALA A 359 17.99 -30.05 -18.54
C ALA A 359 16.51 -30.11 -18.97
N ASN A 360 15.71 -30.97 -18.32
CA ASN A 360 14.26 -31.07 -18.52
C ASN A 360 13.46 -29.99 -17.77
N GLY A 361 14.12 -29.07 -17.07
CA GLY A 361 13.53 -27.99 -16.27
C GLY A 361 13.07 -28.39 -14.88
N LYS A 362 13.20 -29.65 -14.47
CA LYS A 362 12.88 -30.07 -13.09
C LYS A 362 13.91 -29.54 -12.11
N LEU A 363 13.46 -29.10 -10.94
CA LEU A 363 14.28 -28.49 -9.94
C LEU A 363 14.39 -29.36 -8.67
N TRP A 364 15.60 -29.79 -8.36
CA TRP A 364 15.94 -30.42 -7.09
C TRP A 364 16.21 -29.36 -6.05
N ILE A 365 15.54 -29.45 -4.89
CA ILE A 365 15.57 -28.42 -3.85
C ILE A 365 15.95 -29.07 -2.51
N GLY A 366 16.97 -28.51 -1.88
CA GLY A 366 17.35 -28.82 -0.51
C GLY A 366 16.77 -27.80 0.47
N THR A 367 16.29 -28.28 1.60
CA THR A 367 15.66 -27.47 2.63
C THR A 367 16.32 -27.65 4.00
N ASP A 368 16.00 -26.76 4.95
CA ASP A 368 16.52 -26.78 6.31
C ASP A 368 15.65 -27.66 7.21
N GLY A 369 15.85 -28.97 7.16
CA GLY A 369 15.11 -29.94 7.96
C GLY A 369 14.02 -30.73 7.21
N GLY A 370 13.55 -30.25 6.06
CA GLY A 370 12.60 -30.97 5.20
C GLY A 370 13.27 -31.91 4.19
N GLY A 371 14.62 -31.95 4.14
CA GLY A 371 15.37 -32.80 3.22
C GLY A 371 15.31 -32.34 1.76
N ILE A 372 15.09 -33.29 0.84
CA ILE A 372 15.13 -33.06 -0.61
C ILE A 372 13.72 -33.06 -1.20
N ASN A 373 13.46 -32.08 -2.06
CA ASN A 373 12.24 -31.95 -2.85
C ASN A 373 12.58 -31.94 -4.34
N LEU A 374 11.67 -32.44 -5.17
CA LEU A 374 11.74 -32.31 -6.64
C LEU A 374 10.52 -31.57 -7.12
N TYR A 375 10.73 -30.40 -7.70
CA TYR A 375 9.69 -29.57 -8.30
C TYR A 375 9.62 -29.79 -9.81
N ASP A 376 8.43 -30.01 -10.33
CA ASP A 376 8.16 -30.11 -11.77
C ASP A 376 7.42 -28.84 -12.25
N PRO A 377 8.06 -27.94 -13.00
CA PRO A 377 7.46 -26.68 -13.43
C PRO A 377 6.31 -26.86 -14.45
N GLN A 378 6.22 -28.02 -15.13
CA GLN A 378 5.14 -28.27 -16.08
C GLN A 378 3.82 -28.62 -15.39
N THR A 379 3.89 -29.38 -14.29
CA THR A 379 2.72 -29.78 -13.51
C THR A 379 2.47 -28.87 -12.30
N GLY A 380 3.49 -28.13 -11.86
CA GLY A 380 3.46 -27.30 -10.64
C GLY A 380 3.55 -28.12 -9.36
N ASN A 381 3.82 -29.43 -9.44
CA ASN A 381 3.83 -30.34 -8.30
C ASN A 381 5.23 -30.53 -7.70
N PHE A 382 5.24 -30.84 -6.41
CA PHE A 382 6.42 -31.20 -5.66
C PHE A 382 6.37 -32.69 -5.28
N LYS A 383 7.51 -33.36 -5.37
CA LYS A 383 7.73 -34.70 -4.80
C LYS A 383 8.67 -34.56 -3.62
N HIS A 384 8.23 -35.00 -2.44
CA HIS A 384 9.01 -35.00 -1.22
C HIS A 384 9.66 -36.38 -1.00
N PHE A 385 10.92 -36.39 -0.55
CA PHE A 385 11.64 -37.63 -0.28
C PHE A 385 11.77 -37.86 1.24
N SER A 386 10.86 -38.64 1.80
CA SER A 386 10.74 -38.88 3.25
C SER A 386 11.99 -39.49 3.89
N SER A 387 12.81 -40.24 3.12
CA SER A 387 14.08 -40.77 3.55
C SER A 387 15.10 -39.71 3.97
N THR A 388 14.87 -38.44 3.58
CA THR A 388 15.77 -37.30 3.86
C THR A 388 15.19 -36.34 4.88
N TYR A 389 14.00 -36.60 5.46
CA TYR A 389 13.37 -35.72 6.46
C TYR A 389 14.26 -35.60 7.72
N GLY A 390 14.28 -34.42 8.30
CA GLY A 390 15.15 -34.05 9.40
C GLY A 390 16.55 -33.58 8.96
N ASP A 391 16.92 -33.72 7.68
CA ASP A 391 18.21 -33.30 7.17
C ASP A 391 18.19 -31.87 6.63
N LYS A 392 19.22 -31.11 7.03
CA LYS A 392 19.53 -29.81 6.43
C LYS A 392 20.45 -30.02 5.23
N VAL A 393 19.94 -29.80 4.04
CA VAL A 393 20.65 -30.03 2.78
C VAL A 393 21.35 -28.76 2.33
N ILE A 394 22.67 -28.68 2.41
CA ILE A 394 23.47 -27.48 2.17
C ILE A 394 23.77 -27.25 0.68
N SER A 395 24.00 -28.31 -0.08
CA SER A 395 24.23 -28.23 -1.52
C SER A 395 23.79 -29.49 -2.24
N ILE A 396 23.42 -29.34 -3.49
CA ILE A 396 23.04 -30.41 -4.42
C ILE A 396 23.82 -30.20 -5.72
N ALA A 397 24.58 -31.21 -6.15
CA ALA A 397 25.32 -31.20 -7.43
C ALA A 397 25.09 -32.50 -8.20
N PRO A 398 24.88 -32.46 -9.53
CA PRO A 398 24.70 -33.67 -10.32
C PRO A 398 26.04 -34.45 -10.44
N VAL A 399 26.01 -35.74 -10.23
CA VAL A 399 27.14 -36.65 -10.47
C VAL A 399 26.93 -37.40 -11.78
N SER A 400 25.73 -37.93 -11.95
CA SER A 400 25.31 -38.65 -13.16
C SER A 400 23.85 -38.39 -13.45
N GLU A 401 23.31 -38.96 -14.50
CA GLU A 401 21.87 -38.93 -14.77
C GLU A 401 21.03 -39.53 -13.63
N LYS A 402 21.60 -40.48 -12.90
CA LYS A 402 20.91 -41.24 -11.84
C LYS A 402 21.20 -40.74 -10.43
N GLU A 403 22.33 -40.02 -10.21
CA GLU A 403 22.81 -39.71 -8.87
C GLU A 403 23.14 -38.22 -8.71
N LEU A 404 22.84 -37.71 -7.52
CA LEU A 404 23.25 -36.41 -7.04
C LEU A 404 24.23 -36.53 -5.88
N MET A 405 25.22 -35.66 -5.84
CA MET A 405 26.03 -35.40 -4.65
C MET A 405 25.34 -34.40 -3.77
N VAL A 406 25.04 -34.77 -2.55
CA VAL A 406 24.29 -34.00 -1.59
C VAL A 406 25.15 -33.76 -0.35
N SER A 407 25.26 -32.49 0.06
CA SER A 407 25.87 -32.12 1.32
C SER A 407 24.83 -31.95 2.41
N VAL A 408 24.95 -32.66 3.50
CA VAL A 408 24.07 -32.62 4.66
C VAL A 408 24.81 -32.04 5.85
N TYR A 409 24.19 -31.01 6.47
CA TYR A 409 24.77 -30.33 7.64
C TYR A 409 25.17 -31.34 8.73
N THR A 410 26.36 -31.19 9.31
CA THR A 410 27.00 -32.08 10.31
C THR A 410 27.24 -33.53 9.89
N LYS A 411 26.59 -34.03 8.81
CA LYS A 411 26.72 -35.43 8.35
C LYS A 411 27.71 -35.59 7.20
N GLY A 412 28.02 -34.51 6.44
CA GLY A 412 28.98 -34.51 5.33
C GLY A 412 28.36 -34.79 3.96
N LEU A 413 29.10 -35.47 3.07
CA LEU A 413 28.70 -35.74 1.68
C LEU A 413 28.02 -37.07 1.51
N PHE A 414 26.96 -37.09 0.70
CA PHE A 414 26.17 -38.27 0.33
C PHE A 414 25.97 -38.35 -1.16
N LEU A 415 25.78 -39.58 -1.67
CA LEU A 415 25.20 -39.85 -2.99
C LEU A 415 23.72 -40.17 -2.83
N PHE A 416 22.89 -39.38 -3.53
CA PHE A 416 21.45 -39.55 -3.56
C PHE A 416 21.01 -40.12 -4.90
N GLU A 417 20.29 -41.24 -4.88
CA GLU A 417 19.75 -41.90 -6.07
C GLU A 417 18.39 -41.31 -6.41
N LYS A 418 18.26 -40.65 -7.58
CA LYS A 418 17.06 -39.87 -7.99
C LYS A 418 15.79 -40.72 -8.08
N ASN A 419 15.89 -41.99 -8.51
CA ASN A 419 14.73 -42.85 -8.73
C ASN A 419 14.16 -43.42 -7.45
N THR A 420 15.03 -43.93 -6.58
CA THR A 420 14.64 -44.57 -5.32
C THR A 420 14.46 -43.56 -4.16
N GLY A 421 15.15 -42.43 -4.22
CA GLY A 421 15.19 -41.45 -3.13
C GLY A 421 16.08 -41.87 -1.97
N ILE A 422 16.85 -42.95 -2.13
CA ILE A 422 17.78 -43.44 -1.09
C ILE A 422 19.12 -42.73 -1.23
N TYR A 423 19.73 -42.34 -0.12
CA TYR A 423 21.08 -41.79 -0.15
C TYR A 423 22.02 -42.54 0.78
N ARG A 424 23.26 -42.63 0.35
CA ARG A 424 24.35 -43.34 1.01
C ARG A 424 25.52 -42.40 1.27
N PRO A 425 26.31 -42.58 2.35
CA PRO A 425 27.48 -41.76 2.58
C PRO A 425 28.44 -41.84 1.38
N PHE A 426 28.98 -40.70 1.00
CA PHE A 426 29.98 -40.63 -0.04
C PHE A 426 31.33 -41.01 0.56
N VAL A 427 31.79 -42.23 0.29
CA VAL A 427 33.05 -42.78 0.82
C VAL A 427 34.07 -42.91 -0.32
N ILE A 428 35.22 -42.34 -0.17
CA ILE A 428 36.37 -42.54 -1.05
C ILE A 428 37.41 -43.35 -0.28
N ILE A 429 37.78 -44.47 -0.83
CA ILE A 429 38.87 -45.28 -0.31
C ILE A 429 40.14 -44.78 -1.00
N ASN A 430 40.89 -43.92 -0.31
CA ASN A 430 42.20 -43.46 -0.77
C ASN A 430 43.13 -43.41 0.46
N ASP A 431 44.25 -44.09 0.40
CA ASP A 431 45.14 -44.35 1.53
C ASP A 431 45.84 -43.12 2.13
N SER A 432 45.71 -41.97 1.49
CA SER A 432 46.46 -40.74 1.84
C SER A 432 45.62 -39.57 2.37
N ILE A 433 44.27 -39.62 2.36
CA ILE A 433 43.42 -38.50 2.78
C ILE A 433 42.40 -38.98 3.82
N ASN A 434 42.49 -38.47 5.04
CA ASN A 434 41.47 -38.71 6.05
C ASN A 434 40.21 -37.91 5.73
N PHE A 435 39.32 -38.48 4.92
CA PHE A 435 38.10 -37.88 4.39
C PHE A 435 37.17 -37.33 5.49
N ARG A 436 37.09 -38.00 6.64
CA ARG A 436 36.31 -37.50 7.79
C ARG A 436 36.87 -36.18 8.33
N GLN A 437 38.16 -36.00 8.40
CA GLN A 437 38.79 -34.78 8.90
C GLN A 437 38.63 -33.61 7.92
N CYS A 438 38.55 -33.85 6.62
CA CYS A 438 38.43 -32.80 5.60
C CYS A 438 37.02 -32.24 5.49
N PHE A 439 35.97 -33.02 5.75
CA PHE A 439 34.58 -32.64 5.45
C PHE A 439 33.64 -32.73 6.66
N TYR A 440 34.00 -33.45 7.72
CA TYR A 440 33.16 -33.54 8.92
C TYR A 440 33.30 -32.27 9.78
N GLY A 441 32.19 -31.65 10.11
CA GLY A 441 32.18 -30.39 10.89
C GLY A 441 32.39 -29.10 10.09
N TYR A 442 32.73 -29.22 8.79
CA TYR A 442 32.72 -28.10 7.84
C TYR A 442 31.50 -28.22 6.93
N LEU A 443 30.99 -27.09 6.46
CA LEU A 443 29.82 -27.04 5.56
C LEU A 443 30.27 -27.28 4.10
N PRO A 444 30.48 -28.52 3.65
CA PRO A 444 30.98 -28.74 2.30
C PRO A 444 29.92 -28.34 1.28
N ARG A 445 30.29 -27.51 0.32
CA ARG A 445 29.43 -27.13 -0.80
C ARG A 445 29.98 -27.71 -2.09
N ALA A 446 29.20 -28.57 -2.74
CA ALA A 446 29.58 -29.23 -3.99
C ALA A 446 28.93 -28.51 -5.18
N HIS A 447 29.73 -28.22 -6.22
CA HIS A 447 29.31 -27.57 -7.45
C HIS A 447 29.87 -28.29 -8.68
N ARG A 448 29.00 -28.72 -9.60
CA ARG A 448 29.40 -29.31 -10.86
C ARG A 448 29.94 -28.21 -11.79
N VAL A 449 31.15 -28.39 -12.32
CA VAL A 449 31.85 -27.40 -13.12
C VAL A 449 31.95 -27.83 -14.58
N THR A 450 32.31 -29.09 -14.80
CA THR A 450 32.40 -29.70 -16.12
C THR A 450 31.71 -31.04 -16.09
N GLU A 451 31.62 -31.71 -17.25
CA GLU A 451 31.06 -33.07 -17.31
C GLU A 451 31.77 -34.06 -16.37
N ASN A 452 33.03 -33.78 -16.06
CA ASN A 452 33.89 -34.71 -15.31
C ASN A 452 34.38 -34.18 -13.96
N LYS A 453 34.08 -32.92 -13.59
CA LYS A 453 34.63 -32.30 -12.36
C LYS A 453 33.52 -31.67 -11.50
N ILE A 454 33.61 -31.96 -10.18
CA ILE A 454 32.81 -31.29 -9.15
C ILE A 454 33.81 -30.58 -8.22
N TYR A 455 33.65 -29.30 -8.01
CA TYR A 455 34.38 -28.55 -7.00
C TYR A 455 33.64 -28.65 -5.67
N ILE A 456 34.39 -28.89 -4.62
CA ILE A 456 33.88 -29.03 -3.25
C ILE A 456 34.67 -28.07 -2.38
N LEU A 457 33.97 -27.06 -1.91
CA LEU A 457 34.48 -26.11 -0.95
C LEU A 457 34.14 -26.57 0.46
N SER A 458 35.19 -26.71 1.28
CA SER A 458 35.08 -27.00 2.71
C SER A 458 36.07 -26.10 3.47
N LYS A 459 36.98 -26.64 4.28
CA LYS A 459 38.08 -25.85 4.82
C LYS A 459 39.02 -25.37 3.70
N GLU A 460 39.15 -26.18 2.67
CA GLU A 460 39.92 -25.93 1.46
C GLU A 460 39.05 -26.22 0.24
N LEU A 461 39.50 -25.80 -0.95
CA LEU A 461 38.82 -26.05 -2.20
C LEU A 461 39.35 -27.33 -2.84
N TRP A 462 38.50 -28.30 -3.06
CA TRP A 462 38.83 -29.64 -3.62
C TRP A 462 38.18 -29.85 -4.97
N VAL A 463 38.81 -30.68 -5.81
CA VAL A 463 38.29 -31.20 -7.08
C VAL A 463 37.98 -32.66 -6.96
N TYR A 464 36.77 -33.07 -7.23
CA TYR A 464 36.40 -34.45 -7.47
C TYR A 464 36.27 -34.70 -8.97
N ASN A 465 37.10 -35.60 -9.49
CA ASN A 465 37.01 -36.06 -10.88
C ASN A 465 36.12 -37.31 -10.94
N ILE A 466 35.01 -37.20 -11.65
CA ILE A 466 33.95 -38.22 -11.72
C ILE A 466 34.45 -39.48 -12.43
N ASN A 467 35.26 -39.35 -13.49
CA ASN A 467 35.69 -40.48 -14.33
C ASN A 467 36.64 -41.40 -13.59
N ASN A 468 37.66 -40.85 -12.95
CA ASN A 468 38.68 -41.63 -12.24
C ASN A 468 38.40 -41.78 -10.75
N LYS A 469 37.29 -41.15 -10.25
CA LYS A 469 36.86 -41.13 -8.85
C LYS A 469 37.94 -40.63 -7.86
N LYS A 470 38.85 -39.74 -8.33
CA LYS A 470 39.91 -39.16 -7.52
C LYS A 470 39.58 -37.80 -6.97
N PHE A 471 40.06 -37.52 -5.78
CA PHE A 471 40.05 -36.23 -5.12
C PHE A 471 41.44 -35.62 -5.18
N SER A 472 41.51 -34.34 -5.44
CA SER A 472 42.73 -33.52 -5.34
C SER A 472 42.42 -32.14 -4.82
N PRO A 473 43.30 -31.52 -4.00
CA PRO A 473 43.16 -30.14 -3.62
C PRO A 473 43.40 -29.24 -4.85
N ILE A 474 42.72 -28.10 -4.92
CA ILE A 474 43.03 -27.07 -5.94
C ILE A 474 44.37 -26.42 -5.58
N LYS A 475 45.22 -26.22 -6.59
CA LYS A 475 46.53 -25.56 -6.41
C LYS A 475 46.32 -24.09 -6.03
N ASN A 476 46.82 -23.75 -4.84
CA ASN A 476 46.78 -22.40 -4.27
C ASN A 476 48.24 -21.93 -4.02
N GLU A 477 48.97 -21.66 -5.10
CA GLU A 477 50.37 -21.31 -5.05
C GLU A 477 50.65 -20.03 -4.24
N ASN A 478 49.69 -19.13 -4.19
CA ASN A 478 49.81 -17.86 -3.46
C ASN A 478 49.27 -17.91 -2.01
N ASN A 479 48.91 -19.09 -1.51
CA ASN A 479 48.39 -19.28 -0.14
C ASN A 479 47.22 -18.34 0.24
N TYR A 480 46.29 -18.09 -0.69
CA TYR A 480 45.11 -17.30 -0.38
C TYR A 480 44.26 -17.96 0.69
N GLN A 481 43.80 -17.15 1.66
CA GLN A 481 42.88 -17.63 2.66
C GLN A 481 41.49 -17.81 2.06
N LEU A 482 41.01 -19.05 1.95
CA LEU A 482 39.73 -19.37 1.32
C LEU A 482 38.66 -19.82 2.35
N GLN A 483 38.94 -19.75 3.64
CA GLN A 483 38.09 -20.31 4.70
C GLN A 483 36.64 -19.83 4.72
N ALA A 484 36.37 -18.60 4.26
CA ALA A 484 35.02 -18.07 4.14
C ALA A 484 34.55 -17.94 2.67
N SER A 485 35.24 -18.57 1.74
CA SER A 485 34.96 -18.45 0.32
C SER A 485 33.71 -19.21 -0.06
N VAL A 486 33.00 -18.68 -1.05
CA VAL A 486 31.84 -19.31 -1.66
C VAL A 486 32.10 -19.43 -3.16
N ILE A 487 31.84 -20.59 -3.75
CA ILE A 487 31.78 -20.73 -5.20
C ILE A 487 30.49 -20.05 -5.63
N ALA A 488 30.62 -18.89 -6.23
CA ALA A 488 29.50 -18.00 -6.51
C ALA A 488 28.95 -18.15 -7.93
N TYR A 489 29.83 -18.55 -8.87
CA TYR A 489 29.46 -18.82 -10.25
C TYR A 489 30.33 -19.93 -10.83
N CYS A 490 29.70 -20.83 -11.60
CA CYS A 490 30.40 -21.96 -12.20
C CYS A 490 29.74 -22.32 -13.54
N ASP A 491 30.52 -22.22 -14.62
CA ASP A 491 30.13 -22.76 -15.92
C ASP A 491 31.33 -23.40 -16.64
N LYS A 492 31.14 -23.88 -17.87
CA LYS A 492 32.18 -24.49 -18.69
C LYS A 492 33.34 -23.51 -19.00
N LYS A 493 33.12 -22.18 -18.97
CA LYS A 493 34.08 -21.15 -19.35
C LYS A 493 34.83 -20.54 -18.18
N ILE A 494 34.11 -20.26 -17.08
CA ILE A 494 34.67 -19.58 -15.93
C ILE A 494 34.06 -20.14 -14.63
N SER A 495 34.88 -20.26 -13.61
CA SER A 495 34.45 -20.56 -12.26
C SER A 495 34.99 -19.48 -11.33
N LEU A 496 34.12 -18.91 -10.54
CA LEU A 496 34.40 -17.78 -9.67
C LEU A 496 34.12 -18.15 -8.22
N ALA A 497 35.06 -17.81 -7.35
CA ALA A 497 34.91 -17.88 -5.89
C ALA A 497 35.08 -16.49 -5.31
N MET A 498 34.37 -16.20 -4.21
CA MET A 498 34.46 -14.92 -3.50
C MET A 498 34.80 -15.13 -2.03
N ASN A 499 35.59 -14.22 -1.48
CA ASN A 499 35.92 -14.17 -0.07
C ASN A 499 36.13 -12.74 0.40
N GLY A 500 35.24 -12.23 1.25
CA GLY A 500 35.26 -10.84 1.72
C GLY A 500 35.12 -9.86 0.55
N ASN A 501 36.14 -9.03 0.32
CA ASN A 501 36.19 -8.07 -0.78
C ASN A 501 36.94 -8.57 -2.03
N LYS A 502 37.26 -9.86 -2.11
CA LYS A 502 38.06 -10.46 -3.18
C LYS A 502 37.25 -11.43 -4.02
N VAL A 503 37.50 -11.41 -5.34
CA VAL A 503 36.97 -12.38 -6.30
C VAL A 503 38.13 -13.12 -6.96
N PHE A 504 38.03 -14.44 -6.92
CA PHE A 504 39.00 -15.34 -7.47
C PHE A 504 38.44 -16.07 -8.69
N ARG A 505 39.32 -16.32 -9.67
CA ARG A 505 39.02 -17.17 -10.81
C ARG A 505 39.64 -18.54 -10.58
N ILE A 506 38.86 -19.60 -10.75
CA ILE A 506 39.32 -20.95 -10.74
C ILE A 506 39.64 -21.38 -12.19
N ILE A 507 40.89 -21.79 -12.45
CA ILE A 507 41.33 -22.16 -13.79
C ILE A 507 41.10 -23.68 -13.94
N ASN A 508 40.05 -24.06 -14.68
CA ASN A 508 39.61 -25.47 -14.82
C ASN A 508 40.64 -26.38 -15.52
N LYS A 509 41.61 -25.83 -16.28
CA LYS A 509 42.56 -26.60 -17.02
C LYS A 509 43.64 -27.25 -16.13
N ASN A 510 44.15 -26.56 -15.15
CA ASN A 510 45.21 -26.97 -14.24
C ASN A 510 44.77 -27.06 -12.76
N ASP A 511 43.50 -26.85 -12.48
CA ASP A 511 42.90 -26.84 -11.15
C ASP A 511 43.67 -25.91 -10.18
N SER A 512 43.89 -24.66 -10.61
CA SER A 512 44.52 -23.59 -9.84
C SER A 512 43.59 -22.42 -9.62
N ILE A 513 43.94 -21.57 -8.66
CA ILE A 513 43.17 -20.38 -8.28
C ILE A 513 44.02 -19.10 -8.39
N ASP A 514 43.47 -18.06 -9.03
CA ASP A 514 44.06 -16.73 -9.16
C ASP A 514 43.15 -15.67 -8.62
N LEU A 515 43.73 -14.61 -8.04
CA LEU A 515 42.98 -13.38 -7.69
C LEU A 515 42.62 -12.64 -8.99
N LEU A 516 41.35 -12.44 -9.23
CA LEU A 516 40.85 -11.73 -10.40
C LEU A 516 40.78 -10.22 -10.15
N PHE A 517 40.16 -9.83 -9.04
CA PHE A 517 40.12 -8.46 -8.56
C PHE A 517 39.80 -8.38 -7.06
N GLN A 518 40.05 -7.20 -6.47
CA GLN A 518 39.75 -6.86 -5.11
C GLN A 518 39.08 -5.49 -5.06
N LEU A 519 38.00 -5.36 -4.25
CA LEU A 519 37.35 -4.08 -3.95
C LEU A 519 37.99 -3.43 -2.70
N ASP A 520 37.52 -2.23 -2.36
CA ASP A 520 37.95 -1.52 -1.16
C ASP A 520 37.67 -2.34 0.10
N GLU A 521 38.49 -2.19 1.13
CA GLU A 521 38.38 -2.98 2.39
C GLU A 521 37.03 -2.83 3.10
N LYS A 522 36.32 -1.72 2.85
CA LYS A 522 34.99 -1.46 3.44
C LYS A 522 33.84 -2.17 2.71
N GLU A 523 34.09 -2.72 1.53
CA GLU A 523 33.08 -3.39 0.72
C GLU A 523 33.17 -4.90 0.86
N VAL A 524 32.11 -5.54 1.36
CA VAL A 524 32.00 -6.99 1.41
C VAL A 524 31.17 -7.45 0.23
N ILE A 525 31.70 -8.36 -0.58
CA ILE A 525 31.00 -8.98 -1.70
C ILE A 525 30.11 -10.08 -1.17
N SER A 526 28.81 -9.98 -1.44
CA SER A 526 27.79 -10.93 -1.00
C SER A 526 27.22 -11.79 -2.13
N ALA A 527 27.22 -11.26 -3.36
CA ALA A 527 26.72 -11.98 -4.53
C ALA A 527 27.50 -11.60 -5.80
N ILE A 528 27.69 -12.57 -6.68
CA ILE A 528 28.25 -12.34 -8.02
C ILE A 528 27.53 -13.18 -9.06
N ASP A 529 27.44 -12.66 -10.29
CA ASP A 529 27.01 -13.41 -11.46
C ASP A 529 27.75 -12.93 -12.73
N TYR A 530 27.80 -13.77 -13.76
CA TYR A 530 28.54 -13.48 -14.98
C TYR A 530 27.60 -13.42 -16.18
N ASP A 531 27.71 -12.37 -17.00
CA ASP A 531 26.87 -12.16 -18.17
C ASP A 531 27.15 -13.15 -19.34
N GLY A 532 28.23 -13.94 -19.23
CA GLY A 532 28.63 -14.89 -20.24
C GLY A 532 29.47 -14.25 -21.35
N ILE A 533 29.74 -12.95 -21.31
CA ILE A 533 30.48 -12.17 -22.33
C ILE A 533 31.75 -11.61 -21.71
N ASN A 534 31.69 -10.59 -20.86
CA ASN A 534 32.86 -9.96 -20.26
C ASN A 534 32.60 -9.21 -18.93
N LYS A 535 31.36 -9.15 -18.42
CA LYS A 535 31.04 -8.45 -17.18
C LYS A 535 30.69 -9.41 -16.06
N ILE A 536 31.37 -9.22 -14.94
CA ILE A 536 31.03 -9.90 -13.69
C ILE A 536 30.22 -8.89 -12.85
N TRP A 537 28.96 -9.17 -12.66
CA TRP A 537 28.08 -8.38 -11.82
C TRP A 537 28.34 -8.70 -10.35
N VAL A 538 28.42 -7.67 -9.53
CA VAL A 538 28.83 -7.74 -8.12
C VAL A 538 27.81 -7.04 -7.25
N GLY A 539 27.27 -7.74 -6.28
CA GLY A 539 26.47 -7.22 -5.18
C GLY A 539 27.31 -7.09 -3.93
N THR A 540 27.23 -5.97 -3.25
CA THR A 540 27.97 -5.69 -2.02
C THR A 540 27.04 -5.20 -0.91
N THR A 541 27.56 -5.06 0.30
CA THR A 541 26.86 -4.44 1.44
C THR A 541 26.54 -2.96 1.21
N THR A 542 27.17 -2.29 0.23
CA THR A 542 26.98 -0.87 -0.06
C THR A 542 26.27 -0.59 -1.41
N GLY A 543 25.86 -1.64 -2.13
CA GLY A 543 25.16 -1.53 -3.42
C GLY A 543 25.68 -2.50 -4.48
N MET A 544 25.57 -2.15 -5.77
CA MET A 544 25.99 -3.03 -6.86
C MET A 544 26.96 -2.35 -7.82
N GLY A 545 27.59 -3.18 -8.64
CA GLY A 545 28.45 -2.74 -9.75
C GLY A 545 28.79 -3.92 -10.66
N TYR A 546 29.68 -3.70 -11.59
CA TYR A 546 30.24 -4.77 -12.41
C TYR A 546 31.75 -4.58 -12.63
N TYR A 547 32.46 -5.69 -12.74
CA TYR A 547 33.84 -5.74 -13.15
C TYR A 547 33.92 -6.11 -14.65
N ASP A 548 34.53 -5.25 -15.45
CA ASP A 548 34.78 -5.55 -16.86
C ASP A 548 36.12 -6.31 -17.01
N ILE A 549 36.03 -7.52 -17.53
CA ILE A 549 37.20 -8.40 -17.66
C ILE A 549 38.21 -7.88 -18.71
N LYS A 550 37.73 -7.18 -19.76
CA LYS A 550 38.61 -6.63 -20.80
C LYS A 550 39.31 -5.38 -20.32
N GLU A 551 38.55 -4.46 -19.69
CA GLU A 551 39.09 -3.20 -19.17
C GLU A 551 39.84 -3.39 -17.84
N LYS A 552 39.64 -4.55 -17.17
CA LYS A 552 40.19 -4.86 -15.84
C LYS A 552 39.84 -3.82 -14.81
N ARG A 553 38.61 -3.30 -14.85
CA ARG A 553 38.16 -2.20 -14.00
C ARG A 553 36.77 -2.49 -13.43
N TYR A 554 36.56 -2.07 -12.18
CA TYR A 554 35.26 -2.12 -11.50
C TYR A 554 34.49 -0.81 -11.71
N PHE A 555 33.21 -0.92 -12.07
CA PHE A 555 32.25 0.18 -12.24
C PHE A 555 31.13 0.05 -11.22
N LYS A 556 31.01 1.05 -10.33
CA LYS A 556 29.95 1.09 -9.32
C LYS A 556 28.69 1.72 -9.88
N ILE A 557 27.53 1.10 -9.67
CA ILE A 557 26.20 1.62 -10.02
C ILE A 557 25.57 2.14 -8.72
N ARG A 558 25.27 3.44 -8.69
CA ARG A 558 24.66 4.07 -7.54
C ARG A 558 23.15 3.84 -7.53
N SER A 559 22.59 3.43 -6.42
CA SER A 559 21.14 3.35 -6.14
C SER A 559 20.86 3.94 -4.77
N GLN A 560 19.74 4.64 -4.64
CA GLN A 560 19.22 5.08 -3.34
C GLN A 560 18.16 4.12 -2.80
N LEU A 561 17.79 3.09 -3.59
CA LEU A 561 16.68 2.18 -3.27
C LEU A 561 17.07 1.11 -2.25
N PHE A 562 18.31 0.66 -2.28
CA PHE A 562 18.75 -0.46 -1.47
C PHE A 562 20.26 -0.40 -1.20
N ASN A 563 20.62 -0.99 -0.09
CA ASN A 563 21.96 -1.41 0.28
C ASN A 563 21.89 -2.90 0.62
N ASP A 564 23.01 -3.50 1.01
CA ASP A 564 23.07 -4.87 1.55
C ASP A 564 22.40 -5.90 0.63
N ILE A 565 23.01 -6.08 -0.55
CA ILE A 565 22.56 -7.05 -1.54
C ILE A 565 22.88 -8.45 -1.02
N THR A 566 21.87 -9.32 -0.94
CA THR A 566 22.05 -10.72 -0.55
C THR A 566 22.12 -11.66 -1.74
N ALA A 567 21.55 -11.24 -2.88
CA ALA A 567 21.40 -12.07 -4.06
C ALA A 567 21.41 -11.28 -5.35
N LEU A 568 22.03 -11.83 -6.39
CA LEU A 568 22.14 -11.20 -7.71
C LEU A 568 22.12 -12.27 -8.81
N ARG A 569 21.31 -12.02 -9.87
CA ARG A 569 21.24 -12.91 -11.05
C ARG A 569 21.08 -12.12 -12.34
N TYR A 570 21.93 -12.42 -13.32
CA TYR A 570 21.82 -11.91 -14.69
C TYR A 570 20.85 -12.77 -15.51
N GLU A 571 19.95 -12.11 -16.20
CA GLU A 571 18.97 -12.72 -17.10
C GLU A 571 19.26 -12.26 -18.53
N PRO A 572 19.71 -13.19 -19.42
CA PRO A 572 20.18 -12.83 -20.76
C PRO A 572 19.08 -12.40 -21.72
N SER A 573 17.85 -12.93 -21.59
CA SER A 573 16.78 -12.70 -22.58
C SER A 573 16.30 -11.27 -22.60
N SER A 574 16.21 -10.63 -21.45
CA SER A 574 15.79 -9.24 -21.30
C SER A 574 16.93 -8.28 -20.89
N GLU A 575 18.18 -8.78 -20.79
CA GLU A 575 19.34 -8.02 -20.30
C GLU A 575 19.08 -7.32 -18.97
N ARG A 576 18.52 -8.09 -18.00
CA ARG A 576 18.20 -7.63 -16.65
C ARG A 576 19.09 -8.28 -15.61
N ILE A 577 19.33 -7.51 -14.53
CA ILE A 577 19.90 -8.03 -13.29
C ILE A 577 18.77 -8.08 -12.26
N TRP A 578 18.48 -9.26 -11.76
CA TRP A 578 17.61 -9.47 -10.63
C TRP A 578 18.39 -9.38 -9.33
N ILE A 579 17.89 -8.61 -8.37
CA ILE A 579 18.59 -8.24 -7.15
C ILE A 579 17.67 -8.44 -5.97
N CYS A 580 18.15 -9.17 -4.95
CA CYS A 580 17.50 -9.23 -3.66
C CYS A 580 18.32 -8.44 -2.65
N ALA A 581 17.67 -7.53 -1.95
CA ALA A 581 18.28 -6.70 -0.92
C ALA A 581 17.25 -6.40 0.17
N GLN A 582 17.62 -6.49 1.44
CA GLN A 582 16.75 -6.15 2.57
C GLN A 582 15.35 -6.79 2.50
N ASN A 583 15.26 -8.07 2.13
CA ASN A 583 14.01 -8.83 1.97
C ASN A 583 13.09 -8.32 0.84
N GLN A 584 13.61 -7.53 -0.09
CA GLN A 584 12.90 -6.96 -1.23
C GLN A 584 13.52 -7.46 -2.54
N LEU A 585 12.72 -7.49 -3.58
CA LEU A 585 13.13 -7.87 -4.93
C LEU A 585 13.15 -6.67 -5.86
N PHE A 586 14.26 -6.51 -6.55
CA PHE A 586 14.44 -5.48 -7.58
C PHE A 586 14.90 -6.11 -8.89
N SER A 587 14.69 -5.44 -9.99
CA SER A 587 15.37 -5.71 -11.24
C SER A 587 16.02 -4.43 -11.79
N TYR A 588 17.19 -4.56 -12.38
CA TYR A 588 17.90 -3.48 -13.06
C TYR A 588 17.91 -3.75 -14.56
N CYS A 589 17.26 -2.90 -15.34
CA CYS A 589 17.30 -2.94 -16.79
C CYS A 589 18.57 -2.26 -17.30
N ILE A 590 19.48 -3.03 -17.90
CA ILE A 590 20.80 -2.52 -18.32
C ILE A 590 20.67 -1.47 -19.42
N LYS A 591 19.76 -1.70 -20.38
CA LYS A 591 19.55 -0.78 -21.53
C LYS A 591 19.04 0.59 -21.11
N GLU A 592 18.13 0.62 -20.16
CA GLU A 592 17.46 1.84 -19.72
C GLU A 592 18.13 2.49 -18.51
N ASN A 593 19.12 1.81 -17.91
CA ASN A 593 19.76 2.22 -16.66
C ASN A 593 18.74 2.51 -15.55
N ARG A 594 17.75 1.63 -15.40
CA ARG A 594 16.57 1.81 -14.55
C ARG A 594 16.37 0.64 -13.61
N PHE A 595 16.06 0.94 -12.33
CA PHE A 595 15.66 -0.04 -11.33
C PHE A 595 14.14 -0.15 -11.26
N ILE A 596 13.64 -1.36 -11.02
CA ILE A 596 12.21 -1.65 -10.83
C ILE A 596 12.08 -2.46 -9.55
N GLN A 597 11.21 -2.03 -8.64
CA GLN A 597 10.86 -2.76 -7.42
C GLN A 597 9.67 -3.68 -7.67
N TRP A 598 9.78 -4.94 -7.19
CA TRP A 598 8.73 -5.95 -7.25
C TRP A 598 8.23 -6.26 -5.84
N ASN A 599 6.93 -6.41 -5.68
CA ASN A 599 6.30 -6.52 -4.37
C ASN A 599 5.23 -7.62 -4.33
N ARG A 600 4.47 -7.68 -3.23
CA ARG A 600 3.43 -8.69 -3.02
C ARG A 600 2.35 -8.68 -4.11
N SER A 601 1.97 -7.52 -4.63
CA SER A 601 0.99 -7.44 -5.71
C SER A 601 1.51 -7.99 -7.05
N ASP A 602 2.82 -8.14 -7.18
CA ASP A 602 3.49 -8.76 -8.33
C ASP A 602 3.81 -10.25 -8.09
N GLY A 603 3.47 -10.80 -6.90
CA GLY A 603 3.69 -12.21 -6.51
C GLY A 603 4.95 -12.45 -5.67
N PHE A 604 5.71 -11.41 -5.33
CA PHE A 604 6.86 -11.52 -4.44
C PHE A 604 6.44 -11.25 -2.99
N TYR A 605 6.56 -12.25 -2.15
CA TYR A 605 6.43 -12.08 -0.70
C TYR A 605 7.79 -11.75 -0.10
N PRO A 606 7.87 -10.82 0.89
CA PRO A 606 9.12 -10.49 1.56
C PRO A 606 9.81 -11.76 2.06
N ASN A 607 11.06 -11.96 1.63
CA ASN A 607 11.80 -13.18 1.87
C ASN A 607 13.29 -12.84 2.00
N GLU A 608 13.91 -13.29 3.07
CA GLU A 608 15.36 -13.21 3.22
C GLU A 608 16.00 -14.28 2.32
N ILE A 609 16.48 -13.84 1.18
CA ILE A 609 17.13 -14.71 0.20
C ILE A 609 18.55 -15.01 0.67
N ILE A 610 18.80 -16.28 0.96
CA ILE A 610 20.08 -16.76 1.46
C ILE A 610 20.84 -17.60 0.43
N PHE A 611 20.16 -18.02 -0.64
CA PHE A 611 20.77 -18.85 -1.67
C PHE A 611 20.28 -18.48 -3.06
N THR A 612 21.23 -18.21 -3.95
CA THR A 612 20.94 -17.78 -5.34
C THR A 612 21.72 -18.54 -6.38
N TYR A 613 22.76 -19.27 -5.95
CA TYR A 613 23.53 -20.04 -6.91
C TYR A 613 22.68 -21.16 -7.48
N GLN A 614 22.21 -20.95 -8.69
CA GLN A 614 21.51 -21.94 -9.48
C GLN A 614 22.50 -22.63 -10.42
N GLN A 615 22.84 -23.85 -10.12
CA GLN A 615 23.55 -24.68 -11.08
C GLN A 615 22.56 -25.08 -12.19
N ARG A 616 22.70 -24.46 -13.35
CA ARG A 616 21.85 -24.74 -14.51
C ARG A 616 22.50 -25.78 -15.40
N ALA A 617 21.71 -26.74 -15.87
CA ALA A 617 22.11 -27.65 -16.92
C ALA A 617 22.18 -26.95 -18.29
N GLU A 618 21.31 -25.94 -18.53
CA GLU A 618 21.24 -25.13 -19.76
C GLU A 618 21.04 -23.65 -19.48
N LYS A 619 21.62 -22.78 -20.37
CA LYS A 619 21.54 -21.33 -20.22
C LYS A 619 20.16 -20.72 -20.52
N ASN A 620 19.25 -21.44 -21.12
CA ASN A 620 17.97 -20.95 -21.63
C ASN A 620 16.78 -21.41 -20.79
N SER A 621 16.94 -21.49 -19.47
CA SER A 621 15.78 -21.73 -18.60
C SER A 621 14.81 -20.56 -18.66
N ARG A 622 13.53 -20.88 -18.86
CA ARG A 622 12.41 -19.92 -18.83
C ARG A 622 12.19 -19.30 -17.43
N TYR A 623 12.76 -19.90 -16.41
CA TYR A 623 12.56 -19.50 -15.03
C TYR A 623 13.88 -19.18 -14.31
N LEU A 624 13.84 -18.16 -13.46
CA LEU A 624 14.84 -17.91 -12.45
C LEU A 624 14.31 -18.34 -11.09
N TYR A 625 15.20 -18.85 -10.25
CA TYR A 625 14.85 -19.31 -8.91
C TYR A 625 15.72 -18.63 -7.85
N PHE A 626 15.09 -18.27 -6.73
CA PHE A 626 15.75 -17.73 -5.55
C PHE A 626 15.27 -18.49 -4.32
N GLY A 627 16.19 -18.95 -3.47
CA GLY A 627 15.89 -19.66 -2.26
C GLY A 627 16.05 -18.78 -1.03
N GLY A 628 15.06 -18.75 -0.17
CA GLY A 628 15.07 -17.98 1.07
C GLY A 628 14.46 -18.73 2.26
N ILE A 629 14.44 -18.07 3.41
CA ILE A 629 13.89 -18.64 4.65
C ILE A 629 12.36 -18.77 4.62
N GLU A 630 11.67 -18.00 3.76
CA GLU A 630 10.22 -17.99 3.61
C GLU A 630 9.76 -18.62 2.29
N GLY A 631 10.60 -19.45 1.65
CA GLY A 631 10.20 -20.19 0.46
C GLY A 631 11.12 -20.07 -0.73
N LEU A 632 10.67 -20.71 -1.83
CA LEU A 632 11.28 -20.65 -3.15
C LEU A 632 10.56 -19.62 -4.00
N VAL A 633 11.27 -18.63 -4.51
CA VAL A 633 10.75 -17.66 -5.46
C VAL A 633 11.09 -18.11 -6.88
N ARG A 634 10.06 -18.23 -7.74
CA ARG A 634 10.19 -18.50 -9.18
C ARG A 634 9.80 -17.25 -9.95
N ILE A 635 10.66 -16.81 -10.86
CA ILE A 635 10.44 -15.68 -11.76
C ILE A 635 10.39 -16.20 -13.19
N ASN A 636 9.32 -15.90 -13.94
CA ASN A 636 9.24 -16.16 -15.36
C ASN A 636 10.02 -15.07 -16.11
N THR A 637 11.00 -15.46 -16.95
CA THR A 637 11.85 -14.51 -17.69
C THR A 637 11.12 -13.77 -18.82
N ASP A 638 9.93 -14.24 -19.23
CA ASP A 638 9.06 -13.58 -20.20
C ASP A 638 8.27 -12.40 -19.60
N ILE A 639 8.64 -11.94 -18.42
CA ILE A 639 7.94 -10.84 -17.73
C ILE A 639 7.98 -9.55 -18.56
N PRO A 640 6.83 -8.98 -18.93
CA PRO A 640 6.80 -7.73 -19.66
C PRO A 640 7.30 -6.58 -18.76
N GLU A 641 7.74 -5.52 -19.39
CA GLU A 641 8.05 -4.30 -18.66
C GLU A 641 6.79 -3.71 -18.03
N PRO A 642 6.84 -3.29 -16.77
CA PRO A 642 5.71 -2.63 -16.15
C PRO A 642 5.45 -1.30 -16.84
N ASN A 643 4.36 -1.23 -17.61
CA ASN A 643 3.87 0.03 -18.18
C ASN A 643 2.75 0.57 -17.28
N GLU A 644 3.12 0.94 -16.06
CA GLU A 644 2.18 1.58 -15.14
C GLU A 644 2.29 3.10 -15.29
N PRO A 645 1.16 3.83 -15.40
CA PRO A 645 1.21 5.28 -15.42
C PRO A 645 1.76 5.81 -14.08
N ASP A 646 2.35 6.98 -14.12
CA ASP A 646 2.81 7.64 -12.91
C ASP A 646 1.69 7.77 -11.89
N PRO A 647 1.97 7.52 -10.61
CA PRO A 647 0.94 7.55 -9.58
C PRO A 647 0.40 8.98 -9.39
N GLU A 648 -0.90 9.13 -9.48
CA GLU A 648 -1.63 10.37 -9.20
C GLU A 648 -2.02 10.46 -7.74
N ILE A 649 -1.43 11.39 -6.98
CA ILE A 649 -1.76 11.59 -5.57
C ILE A 649 -2.99 12.49 -5.44
N ALA A 650 -3.88 12.17 -4.52
CA ALA A 650 -5.02 13.00 -4.16
C ALA A 650 -5.20 13.10 -2.66
N LEU A 651 -5.76 14.23 -2.22
CA LEU A 651 -6.14 14.45 -0.83
C LEU A 651 -7.43 13.68 -0.51
N TYR A 652 -7.39 12.83 0.52
CA TYR A 652 -8.56 12.06 0.96
C TYR A 652 -9.40 12.81 2.00
N SER A 653 -8.76 13.30 3.06
CA SER A 653 -9.42 14.04 4.14
C SER A 653 -8.45 14.97 4.85
N ILE A 654 -9.03 15.98 5.47
CA ILE A 654 -8.35 16.92 6.36
C ILE A 654 -9.04 16.81 7.71
N GLU A 655 -8.27 16.64 8.76
CA GLU A 655 -8.76 16.60 10.13
C GLU A 655 -8.06 17.66 10.96
N LEU A 656 -8.83 18.40 11.75
CA LEU A 656 -8.35 19.37 12.76
C LEU A 656 -8.68 18.85 14.15
N ASN A 657 -7.65 18.64 14.99
CA ASN A 657 -7.80 18.06 16.33
C ASN A 657 -8.62 16.77 16.35
N GLY A 658 -8.43 15.90 15.34
CA GLY A 658 -9.15 14.63 15.19
C GLY A 658 -10.61 14.74 14.72
N GLN A 659 -11.07 15.96 14.38
CA GLN A 659 -12.40 16.18 13.79
C GLN A 659 -12.29 16.46 12.29
N PRO A 660 -13.16 15.89 11.46
CA PRO A 660 -13.16 16.16 10.03
C PRO A 660 -13.35 17.67 9.75
N TYR A 661 -12.48 18.22 8.91
CA TYR A 661 -12.64 19.60 8.45
C TYR A 661 -13.75 19.69 7.42
N THR A 662 -14.92 20.20 7.83
CA THR A 662 -16.13 20.32 6.99
C THR A 662 -16.43 21.74 6.57
N SER A 663 -15.67 22.72 7.05
CA SER A 663 -15.96 24.12 6.74
C SER A 663 -15.59 24.51 5.32
N GLY A 664 -16.60 24.47 4.44
CA GLY A 664 -16.68 25.27 3.23
C GLY A 664 -15.59 25.16 2.20
N ILE A 665 -15.79 24.27 1.25
CA ILE A 665 -15.50 24.43 -0.21
C ILE A 665 -14.03 24.62 -0.63
N ASP A 666 -13.15 25.32 0.09
CA ASP A 666 -11.76 25.51 -0.34
C ASP A 666 -10.79 24.64 0.48
N THR A 667 -10.52 23.42 -0.03
CA THR A 667 -9.48 22.55 0.52
C THR A 667 -8.06 23.00 0.15
N GLN A 668 -7.94 23.98 -0.74
CA GLN A 668 -6.64 24.50 -1.16
C GLN A 668 -6.09 25.55 -0.21
N ASN A 669 -6.95 26.28 0.53
CA ASN A 669 -6.54 27.32 1.46
C ASN A 669 -7.27 27.22 2.79
N ILE A 670 -6.62 26.63 3.78
CA ILE A 670 -7.20 26.34 5.10
C ILE A 670 -6.75 27.39 6.10
N LYS A 671 -7.69 27.98 6.84
CA LYS A 671 -7.38 28.84 7.99
C LYS A 671 -7.60 28.06 9.27
N VAL A 672 -6.56 27.93 10.08
CA VAL A 672 -6.54 27.16 11.31
C VAL A 672 -6.28 28.12 12.48
N PRO A 673 -7.15 28.19 13.49
CA PRO A 673 -6.88 28.92 14.72
C PRO A 673 -5.69 28.30 15.46
N TRP A 674 -4.87 29.12 16.08
CA TRP A 674 -3.69 28.66 16.82
C TRP A 674 -4.01 27.66 17.95
N GLU A 675 -5.23 27.71 18.49
CA GLU A 675 -5.73 26.83 19.55
C GLU A 675 -5.98 25.39 19.06
N HIS A 676 -6.15 25.22 17.75
CA HIS A 676 -6.53 23.96 17.09
C HIS A 676 -5.49 23.57 16.03
N ASN A 677 -4.21 23.64 16.36
CA ASN A 677 -3.11 23.50 15.41
C ASN A 677 -2.61 22.06 15.18
N ALA A 678 -3.36 21.04 15.59
CA ALA A 678 -3.13 19.66 15.20
C ALA A 678 -3.89 19.38 13.90
N LEU A 679 -3.13 19.22 12.81
CA LEU A 679 -3.62 19.00 11.46
C LEU A 679 -3.20 17.61 10.97
N ALA A 680 -4.14 16.77 10.56
CA ALA A 680 -3.87 15.52 9.88
C ALA A 680 -4.36 15.61 8.43
N LEU A 681 -3.44 15.40 7.48
CA LEU A 681 -3.73 15.33 6.06
C LEU A 681 -3.61 13.87 5.61
N ARG A 682 -4.69 13.30 5.08
CA ARG A 682 -4.70 11.94 4.53
C ARG A 682 -4.66 12.01 3.01
N VAL A 683 -3.72 11.29 2.40
CA VAL A 683 -3.57 11.22 0.95
C VAL A 683 -3.82 9.79 0.47
N TYR A 684 -4.13 9.63 -0.81
CA TYR A 684 -4.21 8.33 -1.49
C TYR A 684 -3.72 8.46 -2.94
N ILE A 685 -3.46 7.32 -3.58
CA ILE A 685 -2.99 7.28 -4.97
C ILE A 685 -4.12 6.75 -5.85
N LYS A 686 -4.48 7.48 -6.92
CA LYS A 686 -5.61 7.14 -7.79
C LYS A 686 -5.31 5.99 -8.76
N ASN A 687 -4.24 6.10 -9.55
CA ASN A 687 -4.00 5.26 -10.74
C ASN A 687 -3.04 4.10 -10.45
N LYS A 688 -2.98 3.63 -9.21
CA LYS A 688 -2.06 2.58 -8.80
C LYS A 688 -2.80 1.40 -8.20
N ASP A 689 -2.13 0.24 -8.20
CA ASP A 689 -2.60 -0.92 -7.45
C ASP A 689 -2.86 -0.51 -5.99
N ILE A 690 -4.12 -0.58 -5.59
CA ILE A 690 -4.62 -0.13 -4.28
C ILE A 690 -3.92 -0.82 -3.09
N PHE A 691 -3.26 -1.96 -3.34
CA PHE A 691 -2.50 -2.72 -2.35
C PHE A 691 -1.02 -2.38 -2.29
N GLN A 692 -0.52 -1.56 -3.21
CA GLN A 692 0.90 -1.24 -3.26
C GLN A 692 1.24 -0.12 -2.29
N ARG A 693 2.08 -0.43 -1.29
CA ARG A 693 2.65 0.56 -0.38
C ARG A 693 3.85 1.24 -1.02
N VAL A 694 3.82 2.57 -1.09
CA VAL A 694 4.93 3.39 -1.59
C VAL A 694 5.28 4.46 -0.56
N PRO A 695 6.53 4.88 -0.47
CA PRO A 695 6.90 6.00 0.37
C PRO A 695 6.40 7.32 -0.23
N PHE A 696 5.88 8.17 0.64
CA PHE A 696 5.51 9.54 0.36
C PHE A 696 6.62 10.47 0.86
N ARG A 697 6.87 11.53 0.10
CA ARG A 697 7.74 12.65 0.51
C ARG A 697 6.87 13.88 0.66
N TYR A 698 6.65 14.29 1.90
CA TYR A 698 5.94 15.51 2.24
C TYR A 698 6.92 16.66 2.36
N ILE A 699 6.65 17.75 1.66
CA ILE A 699 7.47 18.96 1.65
C ILE A 699 6.64 20.09 2.26
N ILE A 700 7.04 20.55 3.41
CA ILE A 700 6.38 21.61 4.15
C ILE A 700 7.24 22.85 4.02
N LYS A 701 6.74 23.87 3.33
CA LYS A 701 7.40 25.16 3.15
C LYS A 701 6.70 26.21 4.01
N GLY A 702 7.44 26.98 4.80
CA GLY A 702 6.89 27.98 5.69
C GLY A 702 7.96 28.63 6.56
N ASN A 703 7.67 28.87 7.84
CA ASN A 703 8.66 29.47 8.77
C ASN A 703 9.91 28.59 8.91
N VAL A 704 9.76 27.28 8.78
CA VAL A 704 10.85 26.29 8.74
C VAL A 704 10.49 25.28 7.66
N ASP A 705 11.35 25.13 6.68
CA ASP A 705 11.17 24.12 5.63
C ASP A 705 11.51 22.74 6.20
N LYS A 706 10.63 21.78 5.97
CA LYS A 706 10.79 20.41 6.46
C LYS A 706 10.41 19.42 5.37
N ILE A 707 11.20 18.36 5.22
CA ILE A 707 10.92 17.22 4.36
C ILE A 707 10.70 16.01 5.27
N ILE A 708 9.59 15.29 5.07
CA ILE A 708 9.24 14.07 5.81
C ILE A 708 9.03 12.96 4.80
N GLU A 709 9.78 11.88 4.93
CA GLU A 709 9.55 10.65 4.16
C GLU A 709 8.88 9.60 5.02
N SER A 710 7.79 9.02 4.53
CA SER A 710 7.00 8.05 5.28
C SER A 710 6.20 7.14 4.35
N TYR A 711 6.06 5.87 4.72
CA TYR A 711 5.10 4.94 4.10
C TYR A 711 3.66 5.18 4.58
N ASN A 712 3.47 6.04 5.60
CA ASN A 712 2.16 6.39 6.10
C ASN A 712 1.54 7.46 5.19
N PRO A 713 0.34 7.24 4.62
CA PRO A 713 -0.38 8.22 3.83
C PRO A 713 -0.99 9.35 4.67
N ILE A 714 -0.77 9.34 5.99
CA ILE A 714 -1.22 10.35 6.92
C ILE A 714 -0.03 11.21 7.31
N LEU A 715 -0.14 12.50 7.00
CA LEU A 715 0.79 13.52 7.48
C LEU A 715 0.16 14.17 8.73
N ASP A 716 0.68 13.81 9.90
CA ASP A 716 0.27 14.41 11.17
C ASP A 716 1.21 15.57 11.51
N LEU A 717 0.63 16.75 11.59
CA LEU A 717 1.32 17.99 11.95
C LEU A 717 0.70 18.54 13.25
N SER A 718 1.46 18.52 14.32
CA SER A 718 1.06 19.09 15.60
C SER A 718 1.97 20.25 15.99
N ASN A 719 1.45 21.24 16.72
CA ASN A 719 2.19 22.37 17.26
C ASN A 719 2.91 23.22 16.21
N LEU A 720 2.28 23.41 15.05
CA LEU A 720 2.80 24.34 14.06
C LEU A 720 2.76 25.77 14.62
N SER A 721 3.82 26.54 14.39
CA SER A 721 3.85 27.95 14.75
C SER A 721 2.89 28.77 13.90
N THR A 722 2.50 29.95 14.39
CA THR A 722 1.67 30.87 13.60
C THR A 722 2.39 31.31 12.34
N GLY A 723 1.66 31.27 11.20
CA GLY A 723 2.26 31.60 9.90
C GLY A 723 1.54 30.93 8.73
N LYS A 724 2.12 31.08 7.55
CA LYS A 724 1.62 30.48 6.31
C LYS A 724 2.51 29.31 5.95
N TYR A 725 1.89 28.15 5.68
CA TYR A 725 2.56 26.93 5.27
C TYR A 725 2.02 26.46 3.94
N ARG A 726 2.90 26.03 3.06
CA ARG A 726 2.59 25.36 1.80
C ARG A 726 2.99 23.89 1.92
N ILE A 727 2.02 22.98 1.82
CA ILE A 727 2.23 21.55 1.98
C ILE A 727 2.13 20.89 0.61
N GLU A 728 3.22 20.32 0.17
CA GLU A 728 3.35 19.57 -1.09
C GLU A 728 3.64 18.10 -0.78
N VAL A 729 3.27 17.22 -1.71
CA VAL A 729 3.56 15.78 -1.59
C VAL A 729 4.04 15.22 -2.92
N ALA A 730 4.99 14.31 -2.85
CA ALA A 730 5.42 13.45 -3.93
C ALA A 730 5.36 11.99 -3.45
N CYS A 731 5.23 11.03 -4.35
CA CYS A 731 5.36 9.62 -4.02
C CYS A 731 6.39 8.95 -4.92
N MET A 732 6.95 7.84 -4.45
CA MET A 732 7.93 7.08 -5.20
C MET A 732 7.27 6.28 -6.31
N THR A 733 7.82 6.35 -7.51
CA THR A 733 7.47 5.50 -8.65
C THR A 733 8.11 4.11 -8.49
N LYS A 734 7.75 3.14 -9.34
CA LYS A 734 8.43 1.83 -9.36
C LYS A 734 9.92 1.93 -9.69
N ASP A 735 10.33 3.00 -10.35
CA ASP A 735 11.72 3.27 -10.74
C ASP A 735 12.57 3.85 -9.60
N GLY A 736 11.95 4.07 -8.42
CA GLY A 736 12.63 4.65 -7.27
C GLY A 736 12.82 6.16 -7.31
N ASN A 737 12.27 6.84 -8.31
CA ASN A 737 12.25 8.28 -8.37
C ASN A 737 10.99 8.83 -7.70
N TYR A 738 11.06 10.03 -7.18
CA TYR A 738 9.85 10.70 -6.70
C TYR A 738 9.15 11.43 -7.85
N THR A 739 7.82 11.37 -7.85
CA THR A 739 7.00 12.18 -8.77
C THR A 739 7.25 13.68 -8.56
N THR A 740 6.83 14.51 -9.50
CA THR A 740 6.81 15.95 -9.28
C THR A 740 5.92 16.28 -8.09
N PRO A 741 6.40 17.09 -7.11
CA PRO A 741 5.59 17.43 -5.94
C PRO A 741 4.32 18.16 -6.34
N ILE A 742 3.18 17.74 -5.82
CA ILE A 742 1.88 18.40 -6.01
C ILE A 742 1.48 19.15 -4.75
N LEU A 743 0.83 20.29 -4.91
CA LEU A 743 0.27 21.06 -3.80
C LEU A 743 -0.93 20.31 -3.20
N LEU A 744 -0.86 19.97 -1.91
CA LEU A 744 -2.00 19.44 -1.16
C LEU A 744 -2.90 20.55 -0.66
N THR A 745 -2.31 21.52 0.06
CA THR A 745 -3.07 22.63 0.65
C THR A 745 -2.12 23.72 1.13
N ASN A 746 -2.63 24.96 1.21
CA ASN A 746 -1.99 26.05 1.92
C ASN A 746 -2.67 26.20 3.28
N VAL A 747 -1.91 26.19 4.34
CA VAL A 747 -2.40 26.30 5.71
C VAL A 747 -1.97 27.63 6.29
N HIS A 748 -2.92 28.43 6.78
CA HIS A 748 -2.65 29.68 7.48
C HIS A 748 -3.05 29.54 8.93
N ILE A 749 -2.07 29.41 9.82
CA ILE A 749 -2.28 29.38 11.27
C ILE A 749 -2.37 30.81 11.77
N THR A 750 -3.57 31.22 12.17
CA THR A 750 -3.83 32.59 12.63
C THR A 750 -3.24 32.77 14.04
N PRO A 751 -2.59 33.91 14.30
CA PRO A 751 -2.05 34.20 15.61
C PRO A 751 -3.18 34.41 16.63
N PRO A 752 -2.94 34.17 17.93
CA PRO A 752 -3.87 34.52 18.99
C PRO A 752 -4.14 36.03 18.98
N TRP A 753 -5.35 36.44 19.41
CA TRP A 753 -5.81 37.83 19.40
C TRP A 753 -4.83 38.81 20.03
N TYR A 754 -4.11 38.36 21.08
CA TYR A 754 -3.13 39.19 21.79
C TYR A 754 -1.79 39.39 21.06
N LYS A 755 -1.54 38.62 19.94
CA LYS A 755 -0.36 38.77 19.07
C LYS A 755 -0.74 39.42 17.71
N THR A 756 -1.96 39.88 17.58
CA THR A 756 -2.39 40.57 16.35
C THR A 756 -1.91 42.01 16.33
N ASP A 757 -1.63 42.56 15.13
CA ASP A 757 -1.10 43.94 14.98
C ASP A 757 -1.98 44.99 15.63
N TRP A 758 -3.32 44.87 15.53
CA TRP A 758 -4.25 45.81 16.12
C TRP A 758 -4.17 45.82 17.65
N PHE A 759 -3.95 44.65 18.29
CA PHE A 759 -3.83 44.55 19.74
C PHE A 759 -2.48 45.12 20.23
N ILE A 760 -1.38 44.82 19.49
CA ILE A 760 -0.08 45.44 19.78
C ILE A 760 -0.15 46.95 19.70
N ILE A 761 -0.79 47.47 18.63
CA ILE A 761 -1.01 48.91 18.45
C ILE A 761 -1.83 49.46 19.62
N LEU A 762 -2.90 48.75 20.01
CA LEU A 762 -3.72 49.17 21.19
C LEU A 762 -2.89 49.22 22.48
N CYS A 763 -2.05 48.21 22.74
CA CYS A 763 -1.15 48.20 23.87
C CYS A 763 -0.15 49.35 23.80
N CYS A 764 0.44 49.64 22.63
CA CYS A 764 1.35 50.79 22.46
C CYS A 764 0.64 52.12 22.72
N ILE A 765 -0.57 52.30 22.18
CA ILE A 765 -1.38 53.50 22.42
C ILE A 765 -1.71 53.63 23.91
N SER A 766 -2.07 52.55 24.59
CA SER A 766 -2.38 52.54 26.03
C SER A 766 -1.15 52.90 26.88
N LEU A 767 0.04 52.38 26.51
CA LEU A 767 1.29 52.75 27.18
C LEU A 767 1.66 54.19 27.00
N ILE A 768 1.52 54.71 25.75
CA ILE A 768 1.76 56.12 25.47
C ILE A 768 0.76 56.99 26.21
N GLY A 769 -0.52 56.64 26.17
CA GLY A 769 -1.58 57.35 26.90
C GLY A 769 -1.35 57.32 28.41
N GLY A 770 -0.97 56.19 28.96
CA GLY A 770 -0.59 56.02 30.38
C GLY A 770 0.65 56.85 30.76
N GLY A 771 1.63 56.89 29.87
CA GLY A 771 2.80 57.76 30.02
C GLY A 771 2.42 59.25 30.02
N ILE A 772 1.59 59.69 29.10
CA ILE A 772 1.10 61.09 29.06
C ILE A 772 0.30 61.43 30.30
N ALA A 773 -0.64 60.56 30.73
CA ALA A 773 -1.42 60.70 31.94
C ALA A 773 -0.51 60.77 33.18
N GLY A 774 0.51 59.92 33.24
CA GLY A 774 1.50 59.92 34.30
C GLY A 774 2.28 61.23 34.39
N ILE A 775 2.73 61.78 33.26
CA ILE A 775 3.38 63.10 33.17
C ILE A 775 2.43 64.19 33.61
N PHE A 776 1.15 64.14 33.15
CA PHE A 776 0.14 65.14 33.54
C PHE A 776 -0.14 65.10 35.07
N ILE A 777 -0.32 63.91 35.65
CA ILE A 777 -0.50 63.74 37.10
C ILE A 777 0.73 64.21 37.87
N PHE A 778 1.93 63.91 37.34
CA PHE A 778 3.19 64.38 37.97
C PHE A 778 3.29 65.90 37.97
N ASN A 779 2.92 66.51 36.83
CA ASN A 779 2.92 67.98 36.69
C ASN A 779 1.91 68.64 37.70
N ILE A 780 0.66 68.04 37.76
CA ILE A 780 -0.33 68.51 38.72
C ILE A 780 0.19 68.42 40.19
N LYS A 781 0.79 67.24 40.55
CA LYS A 781 1.38 67.04 41.86
C LYS A 781 2.56 67.98 42.12
N LYS A 782 3.37 68.26 41.10
CA LYS A 782 4.47 69.21 41.13
C LYS A 782 3.94 70.65 41.42
N GLU A 783 2.94 71.09 40.69
CA GLU A 783 2.31 72.36 40.85
C GLU A 783 1.66 72.49 42.28
N ALA A 784 0.91 71.50 42.70
CA ALA A 784 0.34 71.42 44.03
C ALA A 784 1.42 71.50 45.12
N ARG A 785 2.57 70.91 45.01
CA ARG A 785 3.72 71.03 45.92
C ARG A 785 4.31 72.47 45.91
N ILE A 786 4.43 73.05 44.73
CA ILE A 786 4.90 74.43 44.60
C ILE A 786 3.91 75.39 45.23
N GLN A 787 2.61 75.23 44.98
CA GLN A 787 1.54 76.02 45.62
C GLN A 787 1.56 75.86 47.14
N LYS A 788 1.73 74.67 47.65
CA LYS A 788 1.85 74.40 49.08
C LYS A 788 3.08 75.12 49.67
N ARG A 789 4.25 75.04 49.06
CA ARG A 789 5.47 75.68 49.48
C ARG A 789 5.34 77.24 49.40
N LEU A 790 4.69 77.76 48.41
CA LEU A 790 4.39 79.19 48.26
C LEU A 790 3.41 79.65 49.38
N LYS A 791 2.44 78.78 49.72
CA LYS A 791 1.51 79.10 50.85
C LYS A 791 2.24 79.10 52.20
N GLU A 792 3.08 78.10 52.45
CA GLU A 792 3.93 77.98 53.65
C GLU A 792 4.93 79.16 53.70
N TYR A 793 5.53 79.59 52.60
CA TYR A 793 6.41 80.70 52.48
C TYR A 793 5.66 82.04 52.75
N ARG A 794 4.44 82.16 52.27
CA ARG A 794 3.60 83.36 52.54
C ARG A 794 3.16 83.39 54.03
N GLN A 795 2.86 82.22 54.60
CA GLN A 795 2.59 82.14 56.08
C GLN A 795 3.81 82.52 56.86
N TYR A 796 4.96 81.99 56.57
CA TYR A 796 6.23 82.38 57.20
C TYR A 796 6.54 83.83 57.03
N LEU A 797 6.32 84.47 55.90
CA LEU A 797 6.49 85.94 55.74
C LEU A 797 5.45 86.68 56.55
N ASN A 798 4.21 86.25 56.65
CA ASN A 798 3.24 86.87 57.46
C ASN A 798 3.54 86.75 58.95
N GLU A 799 4.01 85.61 59.44
CA GLU A 799 4.51 85.43 60.81
C GLU A 799 5.73 86.35 61.08
N LYS A 800 6.66 86.43 60.17
CA LYS A 800 7.76 87.40 60.26
C LYS A 800 7.27 88.88 60.31
N ARG A 801 6.25 89.17 59.52
CA ARG A 801 5.63 90.50 59.58
C ARG A 801 4.91 90.75 60.88
N ILE A 802 4.25 89.77 61.42
CA ILE A 802 3.59 89.89 62.73
C ILE A 802 4.64 89.99 63.80
N ASP A 803 5.68 89.14 63.82
CA ASP A 803 6.81 89.25 64.76
C ASP A 803 7.53 90.64 64.69
N PHE A 804 7.72 91.12 63.50
CA PHE A 804 8.24 92.46 63.24
C PHE A 804 7.32 93.55 63.80
N LEU A 805 6.02 93.44 63.60
CA LEU A 805 5.03 94.34 64.17
C LEU A 805 4.89 94.24 65.66
N ILE A 806 5.02 92.99 66.21
CA ILE A 806 5.06 92.80 67.66
C ILE A 806 6.31 93.44 68.23
N HIS A 807 7.50 93.24 67.61
CA HIS A 807 8.73 93.81 68.00
C HIS A 807 8.66 95.38 67.99
N ILE A 808 8.14 96.00 66.93
CA ILE A 808 7.90 97.40 66.81
C ILE A 808 6.89 97.88 67.91
N ASN A 809 5.82 97.11 68.13
CA ASN A 809 4.88 97.43 69.19
C ASN A 809 5.52 97.35 70.58
N HIS A 810 6.46 96.37 70.82
CA HIS A 810 7.22 96.30 71.99
C HIS A 810 8.20 97.43 72.14
N GLU A 811 8.93 97.85 71.11
CA GLU A 811 9.81 98.92 71.02
C GLU A 811 9.13 100.26 71.15
N LEU A 812 7.88 100.37 70.67
CA LEU A 812 7.04 101.58 70.79
C LEU A 812 6.36 101.64 72.21
N ARG A 813 6.06 100.42 72.80
CA ARG A 813 5.37 100.38 74.12
C ARG A 813 6.23 100.90 75.26
N THR A 814 7.53 100.69 75.14
CA THR A 814 8.49 101.05 76.14
C THR A 814 8.56 102.63 76.34
N PRO A 815 8.64 103.49 75.30
CA PRO A 815 8.59 104.87 75.46
C PRO A 815 7.19 105.47 75.80
N LEU A 816 6.11 104.74 75.28
CA LEU A 816 4.74 105.17 75.56
C LEU A 816 4.28 104.81 76.97
N THR A 817 4.71 103.73 77.56
CA THR A 817 4.51 103.37 78.97
C THR A 817 5.23 104.39 79.91
N LEU A 818 6.35 104.95 79.52
CA LEU A 818 7.08 106.02 80.27
C LEU A 818 6.32 107.40 80.15
N ILE A 819 5.61 107.64 79.10
CA ILE A 819 4.75 108.85 78.88
C ILE A 819 3.39 108.69 79.63
N TYR A 820 2.85 107.45 79.74
CA TYR A 820 1.54 107.19 80.40
C TYR A 820 1.67 107.09 81.95
N ALA A 821 2.80 106.71 82.43
CA ALA A 821 3.06 106.58 83.86
C ALA A 821 3.14 107.96 84.53
N ARG A 822 3.09 109.02 83.73
CA ARG A 822 3.15 110.32 84.29
C ARG A 822 1.79 111.11 84.31
N ILE A 823 0.70 110.50 83.86
CA ILE A 823 -0.57 111.27 83.74
C ILE A 823 -1.80 110.61 84.48
N THR A 824 -1.66 109.46 85.11
CA THR A 824 -2.83 108.97 85.89
C THR A 824 -2.44 108.31 87.18
N SER A 825 -2.20 109.11 88.17
CA SER A 825 -2.61 108.82 89.47
C SER A 825 -3.99 109.39 89.60
N ALA A 826 -5.06 108.61 89.62
CA ALA A 826 -6.32 108.75 90.26
C ALA A 826 -7.43 107.98 89.84
N SER A 827 -7.99 107.22 90.69
CA SER A 827 -9.37 106.76 90.82
C SER A 827 -9.69 105.37 90.02
N ASP A 828 -9.67 104.36 90.87
CA ASP A 828 -10.84 103.65 91.41
C ASP A 828 -11.88 103.03 90.63
N THR A 829 -12.05 101.74 90.90
CA THR A 829 -13.26 100.92 91.23
C THR A 829 -13.91 100.09 90.12
N THR A 830 -13.86 98.79 90.34
CA THR A 830 -14.93 97.75 90.43
C THR A 830 -15.77 97.36 89.23
N ILE A 831 -15.80 96.06 89.01
CA ILE A 831 -16.90 95.11 89.12
C ILE A 831 -16.83 94.02 88.00
N THR A 832 -16.50 92.85 88.43
CA THR A 832 -17.08 91.50 88.25
C THR A 832 -18.07 91.25 87.04
N THR A 833 -17.93 90.23 86.33
CA THR A 833 -18.68 88.91 86.35
C THR A 833 -18.39 88.07 85.10
N THR A 834 -17.87 86.95 85.28
CA THR A 834 -18.36 85.57 85.12
C THR A 834 -19.28 85.34 83.89
N ILE A 835 -18.93 84.34 83.08
CA ILE A 835 -19.55 83.01 82.90
C ILE A 835 -18.86 82.22 81.75
N GLN A 836 -18.37 81.12 82.21
CA GLN A 836 -18.25 79.88 81.40
C GLN A 836 -19.62 79.24 81.20
N PRO A 837 -19.87 78.05 80.63
CA PRO A 837 -19.06 77.08 79.81
C PRO A 837 -19.89 76.39 78.77
N SER A 838 -19.32 75.21 78.35
CA SER A 838 -19.92 73.94 77.98
C SER A 838 -19.87 73.65 76.50
N THR A 839 -19.08 72.58 76.22
CA THR A 839 -19.39 71.11 76.11
C THR A 839 -20.12 70.80 74.86
N THR A 840 -19.91 69.85 74.10
CA THR A 840 -19.52 68.47 74.35
C THR A 840 -19.57 67.73 72.98
N TYR A 841 -18.77 66.77 72.78
CA TYR A 841 -18.88 65.32 72.59
C TYR A 841 -19.01 64.85 71.14
N GLU A 842 -18.14 63.99 70.88
CA GLU A 842 -18.16 62.53 70.69
C GLU A 842 -18.59 62.14 69.27
N GLY A 843 -18.09 61.10 68.69
CA GLY A 843 -17.37 59.93 69.11
C GLY A 843 -17.17 59.02 67.90
N ASN A 844 -16.21 58.34 68.05
CA ASN A 844 -16.10 56.85 67.94
C ASN A 844 -16.75 56.20 66.74
N SER A 845 -16.28 55.19 66.15
CA SER A 845 -15.36 54.13 66.50
C SER A 845 -15.37 53.10 65.43
N ARG A 846 -14.27 52.51 65.10
CA ARG A 846 -13.94 51.13 65.29
C ARG A 846 -14.32 50.12 64.29
N TYR A 847 -13.31 49.34 63.91
CA TYR A 847 -13.19 47.86 63.72
C TYR A 847 -13.70 47.35 62.38
N GLY A 848 -13.10 46.41 61.75
CA GLY A 848 -12.01 45.47 62.04
C GLY A 848 -12.02 44.38 61.00
N VAL A 849 -10.86 43.93 60.66
CA VAL A 849 -10.39 42.55 60.77
C VAL A 849 -11.20 41.41 60.05
N GLY A 850 -10.45 40.57 59.30
CA GLY A 850 -10.75 39.22 58.97
C GLY A 850 -10.41 38.93 57.48
N LEU A 851 -9.25 38.41 57.12
CA LEU A 851 -8.70 37.08 57.20
C LEU A 851 -9.65 35.96 56.69
N GLU A 852 -9.19 35.26 55.71
CA GLU A 852 -9.02 33.83 55.42
C GLU A 852 -9.49 33.50 54.01
N GLN A 853 -8.61 33.06 53.14
CA GLN A 853 -8.06 31.67 52.96
C GLN A 853 -9.03 30.68 52.34
N PHE A 854 -8.47 29.92 51.47
CA PHE A 854 -8.78 28.65 50.78
C PHE A 854 -9.21 28.84 49.32
N GLY A 855 -8.51 28.36 48.37
CA GLY A 855 -7.77 27.10 48.27
C GLY A 855 -8.53 26.15 47.31
N GLY A 856 -7.89 25.61 46.35
CA GLY A 856 -8.32 24.39 45.70
C GLY A 856 -8.39 24.43 44.19
N ARG A 857 -7.40 23.97 43.57
CA ARG A 857 -7.23 22.93 42.57
C ARG A 857 -8.53 22.46 41.85
N LEU A 858 -8.55 22.53 40.52
CA LEU A 858 -8.40 21.41 39.61
C LEU A 858 -8.12 21.93 38.21
#